data_92d7a160a2cd57f7d9339abe8f8fa52c
#
_entry.id   92d7a160a2cd57f7d9339abe8f8fa52c
#
_cell.length_a   1.000
_cell.length_b   1.000
_cell.length_c   1.000
_cell.angle_alpha   90.00
_cell.angle_beta   90.00
_cell.angle_gamma   90.00
#
_symmetry.space_group_name_H-M   'P 1'
#
loop_
_entity.id
_entity.type
_entity.pdbx_description
1 polymer ?
#
loop_
_entity_poly.entity_id
_entity_poly.type
_entity_poly.pdbx_seq_one_letter_code
_entity_poly.pdbx_strand_id
1 'polypeptide(L)'
;MRVVTTFNNFSWGKIDHELNGRFDLPIYSTGSDVFRNFYSNFKGNAIYRNGFENMLKDADCAFMEFRFNNEQNYLIIMTNLKMRFLTYDTNGNFGFVQSGGADLEVVTPYSLAESKEIAKRHKSGQQSGDIMYICHPTYAPRKLTRVSATSFTLATYVRTADPFTGANAYPTACCLYDGAAYFINTNNEKTTIWRSQIGDFDNMTTGTGASDGFKVTVASLTEPIEWIGSGANSLIAGSSQGLIPINGGDPSTAITPSNVTTKISDVDGSSDTMPVRKESLLFYINASQRNLNYFNYDIIQESFQSKDANQTSYDITKGKIEQLVYKKDRNNLLWSIRESKDLVSLNFDLTERIVGWHDHTSQADITQISRMSDNEGNVQLFGLLKYGTDYFICRMSEETSFPLFSDFYTGDEDADKLAYVIYISELLKTANHLDISTKVEKNYTTTITYVGDTAVDSEGVITSTGTEFLVGNIGNRIYYKTATGREAGIFEIIGFTDTDEVEVKVLYPPTSLTYADWYLSFNTLSGLTDFIGEEMTVVADGGDMGQFTVTAGATIALGKEVTVAWVGFNYEGLIKTFGLGFAMQNGVNTQITNKSLYRSHLRMIFSAGGQIGTSPYRMQPIQAFSPQGYFDLPPLPIDGTSEPITYSDESEKDKYLYFKQTKSLPMQITAAMNEVDYVGNL
;
A
#
# COMPACT_ATOMS: atom_id res chain seq x y z
N MET A 1 -43.28 -2.62 -11.58
CA MET A 1 -43.19 -1.89 -10.30
C MET A 1 -41.82 -1.28 -10.23
N ARG A 2 -41.74 0.05 -9.95
CA ARG A 2 -40.42 0.74 -9.77
C ARG A 2 -40.08 0.79 -8.31
N VAL A 3 -38.83 0.40 -7.97
CA VAL A 3 -38.34 0.35 -6.60
C VAL A 3 -36.92 0.97 -6.61
N VAL A 4 -36.58 1.69 -5.55
CA VAL A 4 -35.22 2.16 -5.32
C VAL A 4 -34.47 1.10 -4.52
N THR A 5 -33.40 0.56 -5.10
CA THR A 5 -32.48 -0.34 -4.43
C THR A 5 -31.17 0.42 -4.14
N THR A 6 -30.62 0.26 -2.96
CA THR A 6 -29.39 0.96 -2.56
C THR A 6 -28.28 -0.03 -2.21
N PHE A 7 -27.09 0.22 -2.76
CA PHE A 7 -25.83 -0.30 -2.24
C PHE A 7 -25.17 0.84 -1.51
N ASN A 8 -25.15 0.79 -0.19
CA ASN A 8 -24.63 1.86 0.66
C ASN A 8 -23.44 1.42 1.52
N ASN A 9 -22.92 0.23 1.24
CA ASN A 9 -21.81 -0.33 1.97
C ASN A 9 -21.09 -1.39 1.10
N PHE A 10 -19.77 -1.29 1.00
CA PHE A 10 -18.90 -2.22 0.29
C PHE A 10 -17.91 -2.91 1.23
N SER A 11 -18.19 -2.94 2.54
CA SER A 11 -17.24 -3.39 3.57
C SER A 11 -16.80 -4.84 3.43
N TRP A 12 -17.61 -5.69 2.82
CA TRP A 12 -17.27 -7.10 2.58
C TRP A 12 -16.45 -7.34 1.31
N GLY A 13 -16.21 -6.28 0.49
CA GLY A 13 -15.37 -6.38 -0.70
C GLY A 13 -15.81 -7.49 -1.64
N LYS A 14 -14.87 -8.34 -2.07
CA LYS A 14 -15.16 -9.50 -2.91
C LYS A 14 -15.70 -10.67 -2.08
N ILE A 15 -16.78 -11.25 -2.50
CA ILE A 15 -17.40 -12.47 -1.97
C ILE A 15 -17.45 -13.52 -3.09
N ASP A 16 -17.34 -14.80 -2.71
CA ASP A 16 -17.35 -15.91 -3.65
C ASP A 16 -18.61 -15.93 -4.52
N HIS A 17 -18.42 -16.17 -5.80
CA HIS A 17 -19.52 -16.26 -6.77
C HIS A 17 -20.59 -17.33 -6.42
N GLU A 18 -20.19 -18.39 -5.71
CA GLU A 18 -21.11 -19.43 -5.23
C GLU A 18 -22.20 -18.90 -4.27
N LEU A 19 -21.95 -17.73 -3.65
CA LEU A 19 -22.94 -17.06 -2.82
C LEU A 19 -23.95 -16.22 -3.62
N ASN A 20 -23.86 -16.19 -4.95
CA ASN A 20 -24.83 -15.50 -5.81
C ASN A 20 -26.21 -16.17 -5.66
N GLY A 21 -27.18 -15.40 -5.22
CA GLY A 21 -28.51 -15.89 -4.91
C GLY A 21 -28.83 -16.09 -3.43
N ARG A 22 -27.84 -15.96 -2.54
CA ARG A 22 -28.04 -16.06 -1.08
C ARG A 22 -28.46 -14.72 -0.47
N PHE A 23 -29.65 -14.21 -0.87
CA PHE A 23 -30.20 -12.96 -0.33
C PHE A 23 -30.53 -13.00 1.16
N ASP A 24 -30.61 -14.20 1.72
CA ASP A 24 -30.80 -14.43 3.15
C ASP A 24 -29.59 -13.99 3.99
N LEU A 25 -28.43 -13.86 3.36
CA LEU A 25 -27.22 -13.42 4.04
C LEU A 25 -27.08 -11.88 3.99
N PRO A 26 -26.86 -11.21 5.14
CA PRO A 26 -26.64 -9.76 5.17
C PRO A 26 -25.46 -9.30 4.31
N ILE A 27 -24.45 -10.17 4.14
CA ILE A 27 -23.26 -9.90 3.35
C ILE A 27 -23.54 -9.73 1.85
N TYR A 28 -24.68 -10.26 1.35
CA TYR A 28 -25.03 -10.18 -0.05
C TYR A 28 -25.18 -8.74 -0.55
N SER A 29 -25.76 -7.86 0.26
CA SER A 29 -25.97 -6.44 -0.08
C SER A 29 -24.74 -5.56 0.14
N THR A 30 -23.69 -6.07 0.81
CA THR A 30 -22.49 -5.33 1.18
C THR A 30 -21.22 -5.87 0.54
N GLY A 31 -21.34 -6.97 -0.20
CA GLY A 31 -20.26 -7.60 -0.94
C GLY A 31 -20.47 -7.50 -2.46
N SER A 32 -19.47 -7.93 -3.20
CA SER A 32 -19.42 -7.87 -4.66
C SER A 32 -18.81 -9.15 -5.24
N ASP A 33 -19.27 -9.55 -6.44
CA ASP A 33 -18.73 -10.69 -7.17
C ASP A 33 -17.31 -10.43 -7.68
N VAL A 34 -17.03 -9.18 -8.09
CA VAL A 34 -15.68 -8.70 -8.46
C VAL A 34 -15.39 -7.42 -7.68
N PHE A 35 -14.20 -7.35 -7.10
CA PHE A 35 -13.72 -6.16 -6.39
C PHE A 35 -12.23 -5.98 -6.69
N ARG A 36 -11.93 -5.48 -7.89
CA ARG A 36 -10.57 -5.41 -8.44
C ARG A 36 -10.05 -3.99 -8.43
N ASN A 37 -8.82 -3.81 -7.93
CA ASN A 37 -8.12 -2.53 -7.82
C ASN A 37 -8.91 -1.45 -7.03
N PHE A 38 -9.83 -1.91 -6.20
CA PHE A 38 -10.46 -1.14 -5.15
C PHE A 38 -10.19 -1.82 -3.81
N TYR A 39 -10.26 -1.10 -2.72
CA TYR A 39 -10.33 -1.66 -1.38
C TYR A 39 -11.46 -0.99 -0.60
N SER A 40 -12.02 -1.70 0.37
CA SER A 40 -13.01 -1.13 1.27
C SER A 40 -12.36 -0.66 2.56
N ASN A 41 -12.88 0.41 3.14
CA ASN A 41 -12.53 0.83 4.50
C ASN A 41 -13.61 0.42 5.50
N PHE A 42 -13.35 0.64 6.79
CA PHE A 42 -14.31 0.33 7.87
C PHE A 42 -15.60 1.15 7.80
N LYS A 43 -15.63 2.25 7.03
CA LYS A 43 -16.84 3.06 6.77
C LYS A 43 -17.69 2.49 5.65
N GLY A 44 -17.25 1.43 4.99
CA GLY A 44 -17.95 0.79 3.88
C GLY A 44 -17.75 1.47 2.52
N ASN A 45 -16.83 2.42 2.39
CA ASN A 45 -16.54 3.04 1.11
C ASN A 45 -15.67 2.12 0.25
N ALA A 46 -15.92 2.11 -1.07
CA ALA A 46 -15.01 1.51 -2.05
C ALA A 46 -14.05 2.57 -2.58
N ILE A 47 -12.76 2.38 -2.37
CA ILE A 47 -11.69 3.33 -2.71
C ILE A 47 -10.81 2.72 -3.79
N TYR A 48 -10.62 3.44 -4.90
CA TYR A 48 -9.71 3.04 -5.95
C TYR A 48 -8.26 3.04 -5.43
N ARG A 49 -7.52 1.94 -5.68
CA ARG A 49 -6.17 1.73 -5.16
C ARG A 49 -5.22 2.82 -5.62
N ASN A 50 -4.36 3.29 -4.73
CA ASN A 50 -3.24 4.15 -5.09
C ASN A 50 -2.17 3.34 -5.85
N GLY A 51 -1.42 4.02 -6.70
CA GLY A 51 -0.35 3.44 -7.50
C GLY A 51 0.92 3.20 -6.70
N PHE A 52 1.88 2.56 -7.35
CA PHE A 52 3.23 2.35 -6.85
C PHE A 52 4.20 3.34 -7.50
N GLU A 53 4.70 4.28 -6.71
CA GLU A 53 5.73 5.23 -7.13
C GLU A 53 7.09 4.53 -7.21
N ASN A 54 7.77 4.66 -8.33
CA ASN A 54 9.13 4.15 -8.50
C ASN A 54 10.12 5.01 -7.72
N MET A 55 10.70 4.42 -6.68
CA MET A 55 11.70 5.08 -5.85
C MET A 55 13.11 4.82 -6.39
N LEU A 56 13.35 3.61 -6.89
CA LEU A 56 14.68 3.18 -7.29
C LEU A 56 14.61 1.93 -8.19
N LYS A 57 15.42 1.88 -9.25
CA LYS A 57 15.71 0.66 -10.00
C LYS A 57 16.86 -0.09 -9.36
N ASP A 58 16.72 -1.40 -9.13
CA ASP A 58 17.76 -2.25 -8.55
C ASP A 58 17.70 -3.68 -9.09
N ALA A 59 18.52 -4.57 -8.56
CA ALA A 59 18.47 -5.99 -8.84
C ALA A 59 17.38 -6.71 -8.01
N ASP A 60 17.09 -7.97 -8.35
CA ASP A 60 16.24 -8.84 -7.54
C ASP A 60 16.81 -8.95 -6.12
N CYS A 61 15.96 -8.79 -5.13
CA CYS A 61 16.36 -8.69 -3.73
C CYS A 61 15.28 -9.21 -2.78
N ALA A 62 15.64 -9.31 -1.50
CA ALA A 62 14.71 -9.59 -0.42
C ALA A 62 14.63 -8.38 0.53
N PHE A 63 13.45 -8.11 1.06
CA PHE A 63 13.19 -7.00 1.96
C PHE A 63 13.14 -7.44 3.42
N MET A 64 13.79 -6.69 4.30
CA MET A 64 13.61 -6.80 5.75
C MET A 64 13.44 -5.42 6.38
N GLU A 65 12.56 -5.33 7.39
CA GLU A 65 12.31 -4.11 8.15
C GLU A 65 13.33 -4.01 9.31
N PHE A 66 13.97 -2.86 9.48
CA PHE A 66 14.76 -2.52 10.67
C PHE A 66 14.27 -1.19 11.24
N ARG A 67 13.64 -1.23 12.41
CA ARG A 67 13.09 -0.06 13.08
C ARG A 67 13.85 0.29 14.34
N PHE A 68 14.60 1.40 14.32
CA PHE A 68 15.30 1.86 15.51
C PHE A 68 14.41 2.74 16.40
N ASN A 69 13.82 3.78 15.82
CA ASN A 69 12.87 4.68 16.49
C ASN A 69 11.86 5.23 15.48
N ASN A 70 11.10 6.27 15.82
CA ASN A 70 10.11 6.85 14.91
C ASN A 70 10.74 7.64 13.75
N GLU A 71 11.95 8.16 13.91
CA GLU A 71 12.65 9.01 12.93
C GLU A 71 13.67 8.23 12.10
N GLN A 72 14.14 7.09 12.59
CA GLN A 72 15.17 6.28 11.94
C GLN A 72 14.67 4.86 11.70
N ASN A 73 14.20 4.65 10.51
CA ASN A 73 13.71 3.37 10.01
C ASN A 73 14.46 3.01 8.73
N TYR A 74 14.71 1.75 8.54
CA TYR A 74 15.48 1.26 7.40
C TYR A 74 14.74 0.10 6.72
N LEU A 75 14.71 0.12 5.40
CA LEU A 75 14.38 -1.05 4.59
C LEU A 75 15.70 -1.69 4.18
N ILE A 76 15.98 -2.87 4.73
CA ILE A 76 17.18 -3.65 4.38
C ILE A 76 16.91 -4.35 3.05
N ILE A 77 17.80 -4.12 2.10
CA ILE A 77 17.81 -4.73 0.78
C ILE A 77 18.89 -5.80 0.76
N MET A 78 18.47 -7.06 0.79
CA MET A 78 19.37 -8.21 0.74
C MET A 78 19.47 -8.73 -0.71
N THR A 79 20.67 -8.64 -1.25
CA THR A 79 21.03 -9.19 -2.57
C THR A 79 21.98 -10.37 -2.40
N ASN A 80 22.56 -10.86 -3.48
CA ASN A 80 23.53 -11.93 -3.40
C ASN A 80 24.79 -11.49 -2.62
N LEU A 81 25.02 -12.08 -1.45
CA LEU A 81 26.17 -11.85 -0.56
C LEU A 81 26.31 -10.42 0.01
N LYS A 82 25.28 -9.59 -0.09
CA LYS A 82 25.32 -8.19 0.35
C LYS A 82 23.99 -7.74 0.98
N MET A 83 24.09 -6.79 1.91
CA MET A 83 22.98 -5.99 2.43
C MET A 83 23.26 -4.50 2.15
N ARG A 84 22.21 -3.79 1.74
CA ARG A 84 22.18 -2.33 1.65
C ARG A 84 20.97 -1.81 2.43
N PHE A 85 20.96 -0.54 2.74
CA PHE A 85 19.96 0.05 3.63
C PHE A 85 19.33 1.27 2.96
N LEU A 86 18.01 1.25 2.80
CA LEU A 86 17.24 2.39 2.34
C LEU A 86 16.60 3.09 3.56
N THR A 87 16.59 4.41 3.54
CA THR A 87 16.00 5.23 4.59
C THR A 87 15.57 6.58 4.03
N TYR A 88 14.83 7.34 4.85
CA TYR A 88 14.60 8.76 4.60
C TYR A 88 15.69 9.59 5.29
N ASP A 89 16.23 10.58 4.59
CA ASP A 89 17.13 11.56 5.18
C ASP A 89 16.33 12.60 6.01
N THR A 90 17.04 13.51 6.67
CA THR A 90 16.42 14.58 7.48
C THR A 90 15.56 15.56 6.66
N ASN A 91 15.71 15.57 5.34
CA ASN A 91 14.93 16.39 4.41
C ASN A 91 13.74 15.63 3.81
N GLY A 92 13.56 14.36 4.19
CA GLY A 92 12.49 13.50 3.67
C GLY A 92 12.81 12.84 2.32
N ASN A 93 14.07 12.93 1.82
CA ASN A 93 14.46 12.23 0.61
C ASN A 93 14.71 10.76 0.90
N PHE A 94 14.18 9.90 0.08
CA PHE A 94 14.36 8.46 0.18
C PHE A 94 15.56 8.00 -0.65
N GLY A 95 16.45 7.20 -0.07
CA GLY A 95 17.62 6.70 -0.78
C GLY A 95 18.46 5.74 0.05
N PHE A 96 19.52 5.21 -0.57
CA PHE A 96 20.49 4.39 0.15
C PHE A 96 21.25 5.20 1.18
N VAL A 97 21.45 4.57 2.34
CA VAL A 97 22.37 5.09 3.37
C VAL A 97 23.76 5.21 2.77
N GLN A 98 24.34 6.41 2.89
CA GLN A 98 25.66 6.71 2.36
C GLN A 98 26.74 6.58 3.46
N SER A 99 27.88 5.99 3.10
CA SER A 99 29.06 5.93 3.95
C SER A 99 30.30 6.28 3.12
N GLY A 100 30.96 7.40 3.46
CA GLY A 100 32.12 7.86 2.71
C GLY A 100 31.85 8.28 1.25
N GLY A 101 30.61 8.65 0.92
CA GLY A 101 30.21 9.08 -0.43
C GLY A 101 29.80 7.93 -1.37
N ALA A 102 29.65 6.71 -0.85
CA ALA A 102 29.12 5.55 -1.55
C ALA A 102 28.01 4.88 -0.75
N ASP A 103 27.17 4.08 -1.43
CA ASP A 103 26.15 3.29 -0.77
C ASP A 103 26.77 2.38 0.30
N LEU A 104 26.18 2.37 1.50
CA LEU A 104 26.62 1.48 2.57
C LEU A 104 26.31 0.03 2.20
N GLU A 105 27.35 -0.76 1.99
CA GLU A 105 27.26 -2.19 1.74
C GLU A 105 27.82 -2.99 2.93
N VAL A 106 27.06 -3.95 3.42
CA VAL A 106 27.49 -4.90 4.44
C VAL A 106 27.55 -6.29 3.79
N VAL A 107 28.73 -6.92 3.82
CA VAL A 107 28.93 -8.27 3.28
C VAL A 107 28.22 -9.30 4.13
N THR A 108 27.51 -10.23 3.47
CA THR A 108 26.78 -11.33 4.12
C THR A 108 27.25 -12.67 3.55
N PRO A 109 27.04 -13.76 4.27
CA PRO A 109 27.32 -15.09 3.72
C PRO A 109 26.18 -15.63 2.84
N TYR A 110 25.05 -14.94 2.77
CA TYR A 110 23.80 -15.42 2.21
C TYR A 110 23.72 -15.18 0.70
N SER A 111 23.39 -16.22 -0.07
CA SER A 111 22.95 -16.07 -1.46
C SER A 111 21.58 -15.35 -1.53
N LEU A 112 21.17 -14.93 -2.72
CA LEU A 112 19.86 -14.31 -2.91
C LEU A 112 18.70 -15.24 -2.50
N ALA A 113 18.79 -16.54 -2.81
CA ALA A 113 17.77 -17.51 -2.44
C ALA A 113 17.63 -17.63 -0.90
N GLU A 114 18.78 -17.75 -0.21
CA GLU A 114 18.81 -17.80 1.27
C GLU A 114 18.35 -16.49 1.90
N SER A 115 18.66 -15.36 1.27
CA SER A 115 18.16 -14.03 1.68
C SER A 115 16.63 -13.95 1.62
N LYS A 116 16.01 -14.51 0.57
CA LYS A 116 14.55 -14.61 0.46
C LYS A 116 13.94 -15.54 1.53
N GLU A 117 14.59 -16.64 1.85
CA GLU A 117 14.17 -17.52 2.95
C GLU A 117 14.24 -16.81 4.30
N ILE A 118 15.33 -16.09 4.57
CA ILE A 118 15.48 -15.28 5.78
C ILE A 118 14.35 -14.26 5.86
N ALA A 119 14.13 -13.46 4.80
CA ALA A 119 13.10 -12.43 4.79
C ALA A 119 11.68 -12.99 5.01
N LYS A 120 11.41 -14.22 4.54
CA LYS A 120 10.14 -14.91 4.72
C LYS A 120 9.89 -15.30 6.18
N ARG A 121 10.95 -15.67 6.93
CA ARG A 121 10.89 -16.13 8.32
C ARG A 121 11.20 -15.06 9.36
N HIS A 122 11.84 -13.95 8.96
CA HIS A 122 12.25 -12.86 9.84
C HIS A 122 11.36 -11.63 9.64
N LYS A 123 10.69 -11.20 10.71
CA LYS A 123 9.97 -9.92 10.82
C LYS A 123 10.28 -9.28 12.17
N SER A 124 9.77 -8.10 12.41
CA SER A 124 10.08 -7.18 13.51
C SER A 124 10.22 -7.75 14.93
N GLY A 125 9.96 -9.02 15.15
CA GLY A 125 10.10 -9.66 16.47
C GLY A 125 11.53 -10.09 16.86
N GLN A 126 12.51 -10.01 15.95
CA GLN A 126 13.90 -10.44 16.20
C GLN A 126 14.85 -9.26 16.47
N GLN A 127 14.33 -8.08 16.58
CA GLN A 127 15.11 -6.87 16.84
C GLN A 127 14.92 -6.38 18.28
N SER A 128 16.02 -5.97 18.90
CA SER A 128 16.05 -5.26 20.18
C SER A 128 16.95 -4.02 20.05
N GLY A 129 16.35 -2.84 20.01
CA GLY A 129 17.08 -1.58 19.84
C GLY A 129 17.94 -1.58 18.56
N ASP A 130 19.24 -1.40 18.73
CA ASP A 130 20.22 -1.37 17.64
C ASP A 130 20.62 -2.75 17.08
N ILE A 131 20.10 -3.84 17.64
CA ILE A 131 20.54 -5.20 17.29
C ILE A 131 19.40 -6.00 16.69
N MET A 132 19.64 -6.59 15.51
CA MET A 132 18.79 -7.59 14.90
C MET A 132 19.52 -8.95 14.84
N TYR A 133 18.84 -10.01 15.26
CA TYR A 133 19.34 -11.37 15.22
C TYR A 133 18.86 -12.05 13.95
N ILE A 134 19.79 -12.66 13.19
CA ILE A 134 19.51 -13.33 11.92
C ILE A 134 19.95 -14.78 12.03
N CYS A 135 19.01 -15.69 11.76
CA CYS A 135 19.23 -17.14 11.78
C CYS A 135 19.03 -17.74 10.39
N HIS A 136 19.85 -18.76 10.08
CA HIS A 136 19.71 -19.59 8.89
C HIS A 136 20.32 -20.97 9.17
N PRO A 137 19.69 -22.09 8.74
CA PRO A 137 20.14 -23.43 9.13
C PRO A 137 21.53 -23.82 8.59
N THR A 138 22.05 -23.11 7.59
CA THR A 138 23.38 -23.38 7.01
C THR A 138 24.50 -22.57 7.69
N TYR A 139 24.19 -21.44 8.31
CA TYR A 139 25.18 -20.49 8.84
C TYR A 139 25.00 -20.25 10.33
N ALA A 140 26.10 -20.05 11.02
CA ALA A 140 26.05 -19.61 12.42
C ALA A 140 25.23 -18.32 12.53
N PRO A 141 24.34 -18.21 13.54
CA PRO A 141 23.52 -17.02 13.75
C PRO A 141 24.35 -15.73 13.75
N ARG A 142 23.79 -14.66 13.23
CA ARG A 142 24.43 -13.36 13.08
C ARG A 142 23.73 -12.29 13.90
N LYS A 143 24.50 -11.31 14.35
CA LYS A 143 24.03 -10.01 14.86
C LYS A 143 24.26 -8.96 13.82
N LEU A 144 23.21 -8.34 13.34
CA LEU A 144 23.27 -7.08 12.60
C LEU A 144 23.13 -5.95 13.64
N THR A 145 24.18 -5.16 13.79
CA THR A 145 24.22 -4.06 14.76
C THR A 145 24.28 -2.73 14.01
N ARG A 146 23.33 -1.85 14.31
CA ARG A 146 23.38 -0.45 13.91
C ARG A 146 24.36 0.27 14.84
N VAL A 147 25.47 0.75 14.32
CA VAL A 147 26.48 1.49 15.07
C VAL A 147 26.14 2.99 15.09
N SER A 148 25.61 3.49 13.99
CA SER A 148 25.12 4.86 13.84
C SER A 148 24.06 4.91 12.74
N ALA A 149 23.50 6.10 12.47
CA ALA A 149 22.54 6.29 11.37
C ALA A 149 23.10 5.87 9.99
N THR A 150 24.41 5.91 9.82
CA THR A 150 25.12 5.62 8.55
C THR A 150 26.10 4.46 8.65
N SER A 151 26.03 3.63 9.70
CA SER A 151 26.96 2.53 9.90
C SER A 151 26.29 1.30 10.49
N PHE A 152 26.45 0.17 9.83
CA PHE A 152 25.96 -1.15 10.26
C PHE A 152 27.09 -2.17 10.19
N THR A 153 27.05 -3.15 11.09
CA THR A 153 28.01 -4.27 11.11
C THR A 153 27.27 -5.59 11.25
N LEU A 154 27.72 -6.61 10.53
CA LEU A 154 27.21 -7.98 10.63
C LEU A 154 28.28 -8.89 11.20
N ALA A 155 28.10 -9.39 12.41
CA ALA A 155 29.04 -10.25 13.10
C ALA A 155 28.41 -11.62 13.43
N THR A 156 29.27 -12.62 13.66
CA THR A 156 28.80 -13.89 14.20
C THR A 156 28.28 -13.68 15.63
N TYR A 157 27.13 -14.22 15.90
CA TYR A 157 26.49 -14.13 17.20
C TYR A 157 27.13 -15.13 18.17
N VAL A 158 27.99 -14.64 19.06
CA VAL A 158 28.69 -15.40 20.10
C VAL A 158 27.83 -15.46 21.36
N ARG A 159 27.66 -16.64 21.94
CA ARG A 159 26.83 -16.89 23.12
C ARG A 159 27.59 -17.72 24.16
N THR A 160 27.28 -17.50 25.44
CA THR A 160 27.71 -18.36 26.54
C THR A 160 26.89 -19.66 26.54
N ALA A 161 27.53 -20.80 26.77
CA ALA A 161 26.92 -22.12 26.71
C ALA A 161 26.13 -22.38 25.41
N ASP A 162 26.71 -22.00 24.28
CA ASP A 162 26.09 -22.03 22.97
C ASP A 162 25.73 -23.45 22.53
N PRO A 163 24.43 -23.79 22.36
CA PRO A 163 24.00 -25.13 21.90
C PRO A 163 24.16 -25.29 20.39
N PHE A 164 24.43 -24.20 19.63
CA PHE A 164 24.46 -24.18 18.18
C PHE A 164 25.88 -24.29 17.63
N THR A 165 26.61 -25.26 18.12
CA THR A 165 28.00 -25.52 17.71
C THR A 165 28.10 -26.78 16.84
N GLY A 166 28.74 -26.65 15.69
CA GLY A 166 28.96 -27.78 14.78
C GLY A 166 28.02 -27.78 13.56
N ALA A 167 28.25 -28.74 12.68
CA ALA A 167 27.47 -28.89 11.46
C ALA A 167 26.01 -29.28 11.77
N ASN A 168 25.06 -28.71 11.03
CA ASN A 168 23.62 -28.98 11.18
C ASN A 168 22.98 -28.59 12.53
N ALA A 169 23.71 -27.82 13.37
CA ALA A 169 23.21 -27.36 14.67
C ALA A 169 22.68 -25.92 14.68
N TYR A 170 22.66 -25.23 13.56
CA TYR A 170 22.23 -23.84 13.52
C TYR A 170 20.70 -23.71 13.47
N PRO A 171 20.13 -22.76 14.23
CA PRO A 171 18.68 -22.56 14.27
C PRO A 171 18.16 -21.91 12.97
N THR A 172 16.97 -22.32 12.59
CA THR A 172 16.28 -21.80 11.38
C THR A 172 15.70 -20.42 11.59
N ALA A 173 15.15 -20.16 12.79
CA ALA A 173 14.54 -18.87 13.12
C ALA A 173 14.69 -18.55 14.61
N CYS A 174 14.49 -17.29 14.96
CA CYS A 174 14.49 -16.81 16.35
C CYS A 174 13.38 -15.78 16.57
N CYS A 175 13.05 -15.53 17.83
CA CYS A 175 12.13 -14.50 18.25
C CYS A 175 12.56 -13.96 19.63
N LEU A 176 12.32 -12.68 19.87
CA LEU A 176 12.48 -12.07 21.18
C LEU A 176 11.11 -11.98 21.86
N TYR A 177 10.99 -12.55 23.04
CA TYR A 177 9.77 -12.55 23.81
C TYR A 177 10.05 -12.55 25.30
N ASP A 178 9.33 -11.73 26.06
CA ASP A 178 9.41 -11.65 27.53
C ASP A 178 10.86 -11.57 28.06
N GLY A 179 11.67 -10.68 27.44
CA GLY A 179 13.06 -10.43 27.83
C GLY A 179 14.04 -11.57 27.55
N ALA A 180 13.67 -12.57 26.77
CA ALA A 180 14.53 -13.66 26.37
C ALA A 180 14.55 -13.89 24.84
N ALA A 181 15.62 -14.47 24.33
CA ALA A 181 15.73 -14.90 22.93
C ALA A 181 15.34 -16.39 22.82
N TYR A 182 14.43 -16.66 21.91
CA TYR A 182 13.99 -18.01 21.59
C TYR A 182 14.50 -18.41 20.21
N PHE A 183 14.98 -19.64 20.09
CA PHE A 183 15.49 -20.21 18.86
C PHE A 183 14.77 -21.52 18.58
N ILE A 184 14.55 -21.84 17.32
CA ILE A 184 13.82 -23.03 16.91
C ILE A 184 14.53 -23.77 15.79
N ASN A 185 14.23 -25.06 15.72
CA ASN A 185 14.50 -25.91 14.57
C ASN A 185 15.96 -25.82 14.11
N THR A 186 16.70 -26.88 14.36
CA THR A 186 17.99 -27.13 13.71
C THR A 186 17.86 -28.34 12.81
N ASN A 187 18.78 -28.55 11.88
CA ASN A 187 18.78 -29.75 11.04
C ASN A 187 18.84 -31.06 11.87
N ASN A 188 19.44 -31.02 13.07
CA ASN A 188 19.55 -32.15 13.98
C ASN A 188 18.30 -32.30 14.86
N GLU A 189 17.65 -31.23 15.25
CA GLU A 189 16.55 -31.21 16.22
C GLU A 189 15.42 -30.28 15.73
N LYS A 190 14.59 -30.80 14.84
CA LYS A 190 13.59 -30.01 14.08
C LYS A 190 12.40 -29.52 14.91
N THR A 191 12.10 -30.20 16.02
CA THR A 191 10.94 -29.90 16.86
C THR A 191 11.32 -29.34 18.23
N THR A 192 12.56 -28.82 18.35
CA THR A 192 13.10 -28.31 19.60
C THR A 192 13.12 -26.79 19.63
N ILE A 193 12.85 -26.25 20.81
CA ILE A 193 12.85 -24.84 21.14
C ILE A 193 13.90 -24.60 22.22
N TRP A 194 14.75 -23.59 22.05
CA TRP A 194 15.74 -23.16 23.03
C TRP A 194 15.40 -21.72 23.47
N ARG A 195 15.65 -21.43 24.75
CA ARG A 195 15.49 -20.07 25.30
C ARG A 195 16.80 -19.64 25.99
N SER A 196 17.20 -18.38 25.79
CA SER A 196 18.27 -17.74 26.57
C SER A 196 17.83 -17.44 28.00
N GLN A 197 18.74 -16.98 28.83
CA GLN A 197 18.36 -16.39 30.11
C GLN A 197 17.54 -15.10 29.91
N ILE A 198 16.62 -14.84 30.85
CA ILE A 198 15.85 -13.58 30.86
C ILE A 198 16.79 -12.43 31.18
N GLY A 199 16.73 -11.36 30.36
CA GLY A 199 17.58 -10.16 30.49
C GLY A 199 18.96 -10.30 29.87
N ASP A 200 19.37 -11.50 29.43
CA ASP A 200 20.65 -11.75 28.76
C ASP A 200 20.48 -12.66 27.55
N PHE A 201 20.31 -12.05 26.37
CA PHE A 201 20.11 -12.79 25.12
C PHE A 201 21.34 -13.61 24.70
N ASP A 202 22.54 -13.22 25.20
CA ASP A 202 23.81 -13.85 24.84
C ASP A 202 24.16 -15.04 25.74
N ASN A 203 23.28 -15.40 26.70
CA ASN A 203 23.52 -16.46 27.65
C ASN A 203 22.51 -17.60 27.51
N MET A 204 22.95 -18.76 27.00
CA MET A 204 22.15 -19.95 26.78
C MET A 204 22.28 -20.97 27.92
N THR A 205 22.86 -20.58 29.06
CA THR A 205 23.01 -21.51 30.22
C THR A 205 21.64 -21.96 30.68
N THR A 206 21.45 -23.28 30.70
CA THR A 206 20.22 -23.94 31.16
C THR A 206 20.25 -24.20 32.67
N GLY A 207 19.08 -24.12 33.30
CA GLY A 207 18.95 -24.38 34.75
C GLY A 207 17.48 -24.58 35.15
N THR A 208 17.22 -24.51 36.46
CA THR A 208 15.90 -24.70 37.07
C THR A 208 15.31 -23.42 37.64
N GLY A 209 16.11 -22.35 37.69
CA GLY A 209 15.66 -21.02 38.13
C GLY A 209 14.70 -20.41 37.12
N ALA A 210 13.79 -19.53 37.56
CA ALA A 210 12.76 -18.93 36.70
C ALA A 210 13.35 -18.15 35.52
N SER A 211 14.51 -17.51 35.71
CA SER A 211 15.21 -16.72 34.68
C SER A 211 16.17 -17.54 33.82
N ASP A 212 16.45 -18.80 34.16
CA ASP A 212 17.42 -19.63 33.45
C ASP A 212 16.96 -19.98 32.05
N GLY A 213 17.92 -20.20 31.13
CA GLY A 213 17.66 -20.79 29.84
C GLY A 213 17.10 -22.21 29.92
N PHE A 214 16.43 -22.64 28.87
CA PHE A 214 15.95 -24.02 28.78
C PHE A 214 15.97 -24.53 27.34
N LYS A 215 15.82 -25.86 27.23
CA LYS A 215 15.61 -26.59 26.00
C LYS A 215 14.36 -27.45 26.17
N VAL A 216 13.41 -27.36 25.25
CA VAL A 216 12.20 -28.17 25.24
C VAL A 216 11.94 -28.72 23.84
N THR A 217 11.69 -30.04 23.75
CA THR A 217 11.30 -30.69 22.51
C THR A 217 9.80 -30.92 22.51
N VAL A 218 9.12 -30.48 21.46
CA VAL A 218 7.68 -30.67 21.28
C VAL A 218 7.44 -32.12 20.84
N ALA A 219 7.18 -33.01 21.79
CA ALA A 219 7.09 -34.46 21.56
C ALA A 219 5.93 -34.88 20.64
N SER A 220 4.91 -34.06 20.49
CA SER A 220 3.75 -34.31 19.63
C SER A 220 3.98 -33.99 18.15
N LEU A 221 5.12 -33.36 17.81
CA LEU A 221 5.47 -33.00 16.42
C LEU A 221 6.43 -34.02 15.80
N THR A 222 6.22 -34.34 14.54
CA THR A 222 7.15 -35.07 13.68
C THR A 222 7.74 -34.18 12.58
N GLU A 223 7.02 -33.12 12.22
CA GLU A 223 7.44 -32.12 11.23
C GLU A 223 8.12 -30.91 11.89
N PRO A 224 8.98 -30.20 11.16
CA PRO A 224 9.76 -29.10 11.71
C PRO A 224 8.86 -27.94 12.18
N ILE A 225 9.36 -27.20 13.17
CA ILE A 225 8.82 -25.89 13.52
C ILE A 225 9.35 -24.89 12.50
N GLU A 226 8.46 -24.22 11.77
CA GLU A 226 8.83 -23.35 10.66
C GLU A 226 9.10 -21.90 11.08
N TRP A 227 8.36 -21.42 12.07
CA TRP A 227 8.51 -20.06 12.60
C TRP A 227 8.13 -20.01 14.08
N ILE A 228 8.58 -18.94 14.75
CA ILE A 228 8.20 -18.59 16.12
C ILE A 228 7.95 -17.09 16.20
N GLY A 229 6.88 -16.69 16.86
CA GLY A 229 6.47 -15.31 16.96
C GLY A 229 5.60 -15.01 18.17
N SER A 230 5.53 -13.71 18.55
CA SER A 230 4.68 -13.28 19.65
C SER A 230 3.22 -13.16 19.20
N GLY A 231 2.33 -13.92 19.84
CA GLY A 231 0.88 -13.67 19.82
C GLY A 231 0.47 -12.56 20.79
N ALA A 232 -0.84 -12.38 21.02
CA ALA A 232 -1.33 -11.33 21.91
C ALA A 232 -0.82 -11.51 23.37
N ASN A 233 -0.91 -12.72 23.89
CA ASN A 233 -0.58 -13.03 25.28
C ASN A 233 0.30 -14.28 25.40
N SER A 234 0.87 -14.78 24.32
CA SER A 234 1.66 -16.01 24.31
C SER A 234 2.69 -15.98 23.21
N LEU A 235 3.77 -16.69 23.40
CA LEU A 235 4.67 -17.06 22.35
C LEU A 235 4.05 -18.22 21.56
N ILE A 236 4.05 -18.16 20.23
CA ILE A 236 3.44 -19.15 19.36
C ILE A 236 4.47 -19.65 18.36
N ALA A 237 4.57 -20.96 18.21
CA ALA A 237 5.35 -21.58 17.14
C ALA A 237 4.41 -22.24 16.13
N GLY A 238 4.79 -22.20 14.85
CA GLY A 238 4.03 -22.81 13.76
C GLY A 238 4.76 -23.95 13.12
N SER A 239 4.03 -25.04 12.87
CA SER A 239 4.46 -26.21 12.11
C SER A 239 3.38 -26.59 11.10
N SER A 240 3.74 -27.33 10.06
CA SER A 240 2.74 -27.90 9.13
C SER A 240 1.71 -28.83 9.80
N GLN A 241 1.99 -29.31 11.01
CA GLN A 241 1.09 -30.16 11.79
C GLN A 241 0.19 -29.39 12.76
N GLY A 242 0.47 -28.10 13.03
CA GLY A 242 -0.33 -27.29 13.92
C GLY A 242 0.37 -26.08 14.50
N LEU A 243 -0.39 -25.26 15.22
CA LEU A 243 0.12 -24.15 16.01
C LEU A 243 0.36 -24.59 17.46
N ILE A 244 1.47 -24.15 18.01
CA ILE A 244 1.93 -24.51 19.35
C ILE A 244 2.05 -23.25 20.19
N PRO A 245 1.06 -22.91 21.03
CA PRO A 245 1.24 -21.93 22.07
C PRO A 245 2.27 -22.41 23.11
N ILE A 246 3.21 -21.52 23.41
CA ILE A 246 4.27 -21.75 24.41
C ILE A 246 3.96 -20.82 25.58
N ASN A 247 3.59 -21.38 26.71
CA ASN A 247 3.21 -20.61 27.90
C ASN A 247 3.56 -21.38 29.19
N GLY A 248 3.30 -20.76 30.34
CA GLY A 248 3.56 -21.33 31.66
C GLY A 248 2.42 -22.16 32.26
N GLY A 249 1.55 -22.75 31.41
CA GLY A 249 0.33 -23.46 31.79
C GLY A 249 -0.93 -22.73 31.35
N ASP A 250 -0.94 -21.39 31.39
CA ASP A 250 -1.94 -20.51 30.83
C ASP A 250 -1.28 -19.27 30.21
N PRO A 251 -2.00 -18.48 29.37
CA PRO A 251 -1.42 -17.31 28.68
C PRO A 251 -0.94 -16.17 29.57
N SER A 252 -1.40 -16.11 30.84
CA SER A 252 -1.02 -15.07 31.79
C SER A 252 0.19 -15.44 32.66
N THR A 253 0.57 -16.72 32.64
CA THR A 253 1.66 -17.24 33.48
C THR A 253 3.01 -17.13 32.74
N ALA A 254 4.00 -16.52 33.41
CA ALA A 254 5.35 -16.38 32.89
C ALA A 254 5.97 -17.76 32.56
N ILE A 255 6.67 -17.82 31.44
CA ILE A 255 7.34 -19.05 31.00
C ILE A 255 8.61 -19.26 31.82
N THR A 256 8.75 -20.42 32.47
CA THR A 256 9.94 -20.84 33.23
C THR A 256 10.40 -22.21 32.80
N PRO A 257 11.63 -22.65 33.12
CA PRO A 257 12.10 -24.01 32.81
C PRO A 257 11.23 -25.11 33.39
N SER A 258 10.54 -24.85 34.51
CA SER A 258 9.75 -25.86 35.26
C SER A 258 8.28 -25.95 34.87
N ASN A 259 7.73 -24.90 34.20
CA ASN A 259 6.30 -24.85 33.87
C ASN A 259 6.00 -24.76 32.38
N VAL A 260 7.02 -24.67 31.51
CA VAL A 260 6.82 -24.55 30.07
C VAL A 260 5.94 -25.63 29.50
N THR A 261 4.88 -25.24 28.81
CA THR A 261 3.95 -26.14 28.10
C THR A 261 3.99 -25.89 26.62
N THR A 262 3.89 -26.94 25.82
CA THR A 262 3.95 -26.93 24.36
C THR A 262 2.92 -27.92 23.81
N LYS A 263 1.64 -27.50 23.79
CA LYS A 263 0.54 -28.32 23.26
C LYS A 263 0.10 -27.81 21.90
N ILE A 264 -0.14 -28.72 20.95
CA ILE A 264 -0.75 -28.34 19.67
C ILE A 264 -2.19 -27.91 19.94
N SER A 265 -2.55 -26.70 19.49
CA SER A 265 -3.89 -26.12 19.67
C SER A 265 -4.68 -26.01 18.37
N ASP A 266 -4.02 -26.17 17.23
CA ASP A 266 -4.66 -26.13 15.91
C ASP A 266 -4.08 -27.25 15.04
N VAL A 267 -4.94 -27.89 14.26
CA VAL A 267 -4.57 -29.04 13.43
C VAL A 267 -4.46 -28.68 11.93
N ASP A 268 -4.86 -27.46 11.54
CA ASP A 268 -4.77 -27.02 10.14
C ASP A 268 -3.32 -26.75 9.70
N GLY A 269 -2.44 -26.60 10.68
CA GLY A 269 -1.03 -26.33 10.46
C GLY A 269 -0.75 -24.97 9.83
N SER A 270 0.53 -24.64 9.75
CA SER A 270 1.00 -23.37 9.19
C SER A 270 2.05 -23.59 8.11
N SER A 271 2.09 -22.68 7.14
CA SER A 271 3.20 -22.57 6.19
C SER A 271 4.45 -22.02 6.89
N ASP A 272 5.56 -21.96 6.16
CA ASP A 272 6.84 -21.39 6.59
C ASP A 272 6.86 -19.83 6.59
N THR A 273 5.76 -19.20 6.18
CA THR A 273 5.65 -17.73 6.16
C THR A 273 5.38 -17.20 7.58
N MET A 274 6.19 -16.22 7.99
CA MET A 274 6.03 -15.58 9.30
C MET A 274 4.65 -14.92 9.42
N PRO A 275 3.90 -15.22 10.50
CA PRO A 275 2.60 -14.62 10.75
C PRO A 275 2.70 -13.11 11.04
N VAL A 276 1.56 -12.44 10.95
CA VAL A 276 1.43 -11.01 11.21
C VAL A 276 0.43 -10.77 12.33
N ARG A 277 0.82 -9.95 13.28
CA ARG A 277 -0.07 -9.58 14.40
C ARG A 277 -0.84 -8.29 14.06
N LYS A 278 -2.15 -8.35 14.23
CA LYS A 278 -3.04 -7.19 14.28
C LYS A 278 -3.80 -7.23 15.62
N GLU A 279 -3.53 -6.29 16.50
CA GLU A 279 -4.14 -6.24 17.85
C GLU A 279 -3.92 -7.54 18.66
N SER A 280 -5.01 -8.24 19.02
CA SER A 280 -4.97 -9.53 19.72
C SER A 280 -4.95 -10.75 18.79
N LEU A 281 -5.05 -10.53 17.48
CA LEU A 281 -5.12 -11.58 16.48
C LEU A 281 -3.76 -11.84 15.85
N LEU A 282 -3.44 -13.11 15.64
CA LEU A 282 -2.28 -13.55 14.87
C LEU A 282 -2.78 -14.11 13.54
N PHE A 283 -2.51 -13.42 12.44
CA PHE A 283 -2.83 -13.89 11.10
C PHE A 283 -1.69 -14.75 10.56
N TYR A 284 -2.01 -15.94 10.10
CA TYR A 284 -1.05 -16.89 9.55
C TYR A 284 -1.61 -17.59 8.31
N ILE A 285 -0.72 -18.03 7.44
CA ILE A 285 -1.07 -18.80 6.26
C ILE A 285 -1.07 -20.27 6.66
N ASN A 286 -2.15 -21.00 6.37
CA ASN A 286 -2.24 -22.43 6.71
C ASN A 286 -1.22 -23.28 5.93
N ALA A 287 -1.05 -24.54 6.30
CA ALA A 287 -0.07 -25.45 5.69
C ALA A 287 -0.30 -25.64 4.17
N SER A 288 -1.54 -25.56 3.69
CA SER A 288 -1.84 -25.64 2.25
C SER A 288 -1.44 -24.41 1.46
N GLN A 289 -1.10 -23.30 2.13
CA GLN A 289 -0.83 -21.97 1.59
C GLN A 289 -2.02 -21.32 0.87
N ARG A 290 -3.22 -21.84 1.04
CA ARG A 290 -4.42 -21.34 0.35
C ARG A 290 -5.35 -20.53 1.23
N ASN A 291 -5.30 -20.74 2.54
CA ASN A 291 -6.16 -20.05 3.49
C ASN A 291 -5.34 -19.15 4.40
N LEU A 292 -5.87 -17.96 4.63
CA LEU A 292 -5.43 -17.07 5.69
C LEU A 292 -6.29 -17.32 6.91
N ASN A 293 -5.68 -17.82 7.97
CA ASN A 293 -6.35 -18.03 9.24
C ASN A 293 -5.96 -16.96 10.26
N TYR A 294 -6.82 -16.71 11.23
CA TYR A 294 -6.48 -15.92 12.41
C TYR A 294 -6.59 -16.77 13.68
N PHE A 295 -5.67 -16.53 14.58
CA PHE A 295 -5.50 -17.28 15.83
C PHE A 295 -5.59 -16.34 17.01
N ASN A 296 -6.41 -16.67 17.99
CA ASN A 296 -6.58 -15.90 19.22
C ASN A 296 -6.89 -16.81 20.40
N TYR A 297 -6.71 -16.28 21.60
CA TYR A 297 -7.17 -16.91 22.83
C TYR A 297 -8.60 -16.47 23.16
N ASP A 298 -9.51 -17.42 23.26
CA ASP A 298 -10.89 -17.17 23.66
C ASP A 298 -10.99 -17.37 25.19
N ILE A 299 -11.25 -16.27 25.90
CA ILE A 299 -11.33 -16.25 27.37
C ILE A 299 -12.54 -17.06 27.87
N ILE A 300 -13.62 -17.09 27.09
CA ILE A 300 -14.87 -17.80 27.49
C ILE A 300 -14.68 -19.32 27.39
N GLN A 301 -13.98 -19.75 26.35
CA GLN A 301 -13.69 -21.17 26.12
C GLN A 301 -12.39 -21.64 26.79
N GLU A 302 -11.63 -20.71 27.38
CA GLU A 302 -10.30 -20.94 27.98
C GLU A 302 -9.37 -21.72 27.04
N SER A 303 -9.45 -21.44 25.72
CA SER A 303 -8.71 -22.14 24.70
C SER A 303 -8.29 -21.25 23.53
N PHE A 304 -7.22 -21.66 22.88
CA PHE A 304 -6.82 -21.04 21.61
C PHE A 304 -7.73 -21.52 20.49
N GLN A 305 -8.16 -20.59 19.65
CA GLN A 305 -9.04 -20.82 18.52
C GLN A 305 -8.37 -20.39 17.22
N SER A 306 -8.47 -21.23 16.20
CA SER A 306 -8.14 -20.88 14.83
C SER A 306 -9.41 -20.76 14.02
N LYS A 307 -9.50 -19.72 13.19
CA LYS A 307 -10.64 -19.51 12.28
C LYS A 307 -10.14 -19.05 10.92
N ASP A 308 -10.84 -19.48 9.89
CA ASP A 308 -10.58 -19.14 8.51
C ASP A 308 -11.13 -17.73 8.17
N ALA A 309 -10.28 -16.84 7.71
CA ALA A 309 -10.67 -15.52 7.24
C ALA A 309 -11.15 -15.53 5.76
N ASN A 310 -11.00 -16.65 5.06
CA ASN A 310 -11.40 -16.81 3.65
C ASN A 310 -12.78 -17.41 3.45
N GLN A 311 -13.49 -17.77 4.51
CA GLN A 311 -14.72 -18.58 4.45
C GLN A 311 -15.77 -18.07 3.44
N THR A 312 -15.80 -16.77 3.21
CA THR A 312 -16.75 -16.14 2.24
C THR A 312 -16.12 -15.81 0.90
N SER A 313 -14.84 -16.09 0.70
CA SER A 313 -14.06 -15.60 -0.44
C SER A 313 -12.92 -16.55 -0.82
N TYR A 314 -13.18 -17.86 -0.88
CA TYR A 314 -12.14 -18.86 -1.19
C TYR A 314 -11.51 -18.69 -2.56
N ASP A 315 -12.22 -18.13 -3.51
CA ASP A 315 -11.74 -17.92 -4.86
C ASP A 315 -10.63 -16.86 -4.95
N ILE A 316 -10.56 -15.94 -3.99
CA ILE A 316 -9.54 -14.88 -3.98
C ILE A 316 -8.13 -15.43 -3.67
N THR A 317 -8.05 -16.51 -2.91
CA THR A 317 -6.80 -17.20 -2.58
C THR A 317 -6.61 -18.48 -3.38
N LYS A 318 -7.20 -18.55 -4.57
CA LYS A 318 -7.16 -19.72 -5.45
C LYS A 318 -5.75 -20.13 -5.87
N GLY A 319 -4.78 -19.21 -5.84
CA GLY A 319 -3.36 -19.49 -5.83
C GLY A 319 -2.86 -19.62 -4.39
N LYS A 320 -1.56 -19.86 -4.21
CA LYS A 320 -0.92 -19.82 -2.90
C LYS A 320 -0.69 -18.38 -2.46
N ILE A 321 -0.74 -18.15 -1.14
CA ILE A 321 -0.30 -16.91 -0.52
C ILE A 321 1.16 -17.09 -0.11
N GLU A 322 2.04 -16.17 -0.54
CA GLU A 322 3.48 -16.30 -0.30
C GLU A 322 4.00 -15.37 0.80
N GLN A 323 3.35 -14.21 1.00
CA GLN A 323 3.83 -13.20 1.94
C GLN A 323 2.67 -12.43 2.57
N LEU A 324 2.84 -11.98 3.81
CA LEU A 324 1.87 -11.16 4.56
C LEU A 324 2.55 -9.91 5.08
N VAL A 325 1.88 -8.75 4.97
CA VAL A 325 2.31 -7.48 5.57
C VAL A 325 1.09 -6.73 6.12
N TYR A 326 1.14 -6.29 7.35
CA TYR A 326 0.11 -5.44 7.93
C TYR A 326 0.55 -3.97 7.87
N LYS A 327 -0.18 -3.17 7.11
CA LYS A 327 0.00 -1.72 7.06
C LYS A 327 -0.97 -1.07 8.04
N LYS A 328 -0.42 -0.56 9.15
CA LYS A 328 -1.19 0.21 10.12
C LYS A 328 -1.26 1.66 9.66
N ASP A 329 -2.32 2.01 9.00
CA ASP A 329 -2.64 3.36 8.56
C ASP A 329 -4.13 3.66 8.80
N ARG A 330 -4.68 4.66 8.11
CA ARG A 330 -6.10 5.03 8.17
C ARG A 330 -7.05 3.85 7.81
N ASN A 331 -6.61 2.95 6.93
CA ASN A 331 -7.44 1.85 6.42
C ASN A 331 -7.14 0.49 7.09
N ASN A 332 -5.97 0.35 7.76
CA ASN A 332 -5.58 -0.83 8.53
C ASN A 332 -5.65 -2.15 7.74
N LEU A 333 -5.13 -2.17 6.52
CA LEU A 333 -5.21 -3.32 5.62
C LEU A 333 -4.09 -4.33 5.86
N LEU A 334 -4.43 -5.61 5.76
CA LEU A 334 -3.48 -6.71 5.62
C LEU A 334 -3.23 -6.95 4.13
N TRP A 335 -1.98 -6.89 3.70
CA TRP A 335 -1.55 -7.09 2.33
C TRP A 335 -0.87 -8.42 2.15
N SER A 336 -1.11 -9.07 1.02
CA SER A 336 -0.54 -10.38 0.69
C SER A 336 -0.16 -10.47 -0.78
N ILE A 337 0.85 -11.25 -1.09
CA ILE A 337 1.22 -11.61 -2.48
C ILE A 337 0.73 -13.04 -2.73
N ARG A 338 0.10 -13.25 -3.89
CA ARG A 338 -0.22 -14.58 -4.41
C ARG A 338 0.92 -15.17 -5.23
N GLU A 339 0.90 -16.48 -5.46
CA GLU A 339 1.82 -17.17 -6.37
C GLU A 339 1.80 -16.57 -7.80
N SER A 340 0.66 -16.03 -8.24
CA SER A 340 0.49 -15.30 -9.50
C SER A 340 1.19 -13.94 -9.55
N LYS A 341 1.84 -13.52 -8.46
CA LYS A 341 2.51 -12.21 -8.28
C LYS A 341 1.59 -11.00 -8.29
N ASP A 342 0.30 -11.24 -8.07
CA ASP A 342 -0.69 -10.20 -7.82
C ASP A 342 -0.79 -9.91 -6.32
N LEU A 343 -1.29 -8.72 -5.97
CA LEU A 343 -1.62 -8.37 -4.59
C LEU A 343 -3.08 -8.72 -4.26
N VAL A 344 -3.28 -9.08 -3.02
CA VAL A 344 -4.60 -9.07 -2.38
C VAL A 344 -4.53 -8.30 -1.08
N SER A 345 -5.63 -7.66 -0.71
CA SER A 345 -5.74 -7.01 0.60
C SER A 345 -6.97 -7.49 1.35
N LEU A 346 -6.86 -7.47 2.67
CA LEU A 346 -7.93 -7.84 3.58
C LEU A 346 -8.19 -6.70 4.55
N ASN A 347 -9.41 -6.19 4.55
CA ASN A 347 -9.96 -5.38 5.62
C ASN A 347 -10.65 -6.30 6.62
N PHE A 348 -10.16 -6.32 7.86
CA PHE A 348 -10.64 -7.24 8.87
C PHE A 348 -10.92 -6.54 10.19
N ASP A 349 -12.16 -6.60 10.66
CA ASP A 349 -12.57 -6.08 11.96
C ASP A 349 -13.64 -6.99 12.58
N LEU A 350 -13.32 -7.61 13.72
CA LEU A 350 -14.24 -8.50 14.42
C LEU A 350 -15.37 -7.74 15.12
N THR A 351 -15.12 -6.52 15.56
CA THR A 351 -16.09 -5.70 16.30
C THR A 351 -17.20 -5.26 15.33
N GLU A 352 -16.82 -4.77 14.18
CA GLU A 352 -17.72 -4.35 13.11
C GLU A 352 -18.17 -5.52 12.21
N ARG A 353 -17.67 -6.72 12.43
CA ARG A 353 -17.93 -7.93 11.65
C ARG A 353 -17.63 -7.76 10.16
N ILE A 354 -16.50 -7.11 9.87
CA ILE A 354 -16.01 -6.87 8.51
C ILE A 354 -14.95 -7.91 8.17
N VAL A 355 -15.12 -8.56 7.00
CA VAL A 355 -14.13 -9.44 6.39
C VAL A 355 -14.13 -9.13 4.88
N GLY A 356 -13.52 -8.03 4.50
CA GLY A 356 -13.52 -7.52 3.13
C GLY A 356 -12.24 -7.88 2.38
N TRP A 357 -12.32 -8.80 1.43
CA TRP A 357 -11.22 -9.15 0.55
C TRP A 357 -11.23 -8.30 -0.73
N HIS A 358 -10.04 -7.99 -1.24
CA HIS A 358 -9.87 -7.19 -2.45
C HIS A 358 -8.75 -7.76 -3.31
N ASP A 359 -8.95 -7.74 -4.61
CA ASP A 359 -8.05 -8.24 -5.64
C ASP A 359 -7.35 -7.07 -6.33
N HIS A 360 -6.02 -7.13 -6.46
CA HIS A 360 -5.24 -6.05 -7.06
C HIS A 360 -4.33 -6.60 -8.14
N THR A 361 -4.51 -6.10 -9.35
CA THR A 361 -3.70 -6.47 -10.51
C THR A 361 -2.81 -5.31 -10.92
N SER A 362 -1.65 -5.61 -11.46
CA SER A 362 -0.67 -4.69 -12.02
C SER A 362 -0.17 -5.23 -13.37
N GLN A 363 0.42 -4.38 -14.19
CA GLN A 363 1.15 -4.86 -15.39
C GLN A 363 2.51 -5.46 -15.03
N ALA A 364 3.00 -5.18 -13.82
CA ALA A 364 4.25 -5.73 -13.30
C ALA A 364 3.99 -6.84 -12.28
N ASP A 365 4.88 -7.82 -12.20
CA ASP A 365 4.88 -8.86 -11.18
C ASP A 365 5.32 -8.27 -9.84
N ILE A 366 4.51 -8.37 -8.80
CA ILE A 366 4.89 -7.93 -7.46
C ILE A 366 5.54 -9.11 -6.73
N THR A 367 6.86 -9.07 -6.57
CA THR A 367 7.65 -10.22 -6.11
C THR A 367 7.93 -10.21 -4.60
N GLN A 368 7.95 -9.02 -3.98
CA GLN A 368 8.16 -8.81 -2.56
C GLN A 368 7.34 -7.64 -2.07
N ILE A 369 6.86 -7.68 -0.83
CA ILE A 369 6.31 -6.53 -0.12
C ILE A 369 6.92 -6.40 1.26
N SER A 370 7.08 -5.18 1.73
CA SER A 370 7.51 -4.86 3.09
C SER A 370 6.89 -3.54 3.50
N ARG A 371 7.06 -3.19 4.75
CA ARG A 371 6.64 -1.90 5.28
C ARG A 371 7.84 -1.18 5.88
N MET A 372 7.78 0.14 5.88
CA MET A 372 8.70 1.00 6.60
C MET A 372 7.97 2.26 7.02
N SER A 373 8.29 2.82 8.17
CA SER A 373 7.75 4.14 8.55
C SER A 373 8.64 5.24 7.97
N ASP A 374 8.00 6.33 7.56
CA ASP A 374 8.70 7.57 7.22
C ASP A 374 9.15 8.33 8.48
N ASN A 375 9.72 9.54 8.31
CA ASN A 375 10.19 10.38 9.42
C ASN A 375 9.06 10.98 10.27
N GLU A 376 7.83 10.96 9.77
CA GLU A 376 6.63 11.41 10.49
C GLU A 376 5.94 10.26 11.25
N GLY A 377 6.41 9.03 11.04
CA GLY A 377 5.87 7.82 11.66
C GLY A 377 4.74 7.16 10.87
N ASN A 378 4.42 7.66 9.65
CA ASN A 378 3.43 7.02 8.78
C ASN A 378 3.99 5.71 8.22
N VAL A 379 3.22 4.64 8.32
CA VAL A 379 3.62 3.33 7.79
C VAL A 379 3.34 3.26 6.30
N GLN A 380 4.37 3.08 5.51
CA GLN A 380 4.30 2.97 4.07
C GLN A 380 4.50 1.53 3.61
N LEU A 381 3.85 1.14 2.51
CA LEU A 381 4.02 -0.15 1.87
C LEU A 381 5.01 -0.03 0.72
N PHE A 382 6.06 -0.84 0.76
CA PHE A 382 7.03 -0.97 -0.32
C PHE A 382 6.82 -2.29 -1.06
N GLY A 383 7.00 -2.25 -2.37
CA GLY A 383 6.94 -3.42 -3.24
C GLY A 383 8.17 -3.51 -4.13
N LEU A 384 8.63 -4.73 -4.39
CA LEU A 384 9.58 -5.02 -5.46
C LEU A 384 8.77 -5.45 -6.68
N LEU A 385 8.67 -4.57 -7.67
CA LEU A 385 7.93 -4.76 -8.90
C LEU A 385 8.89 -5.19 -10.03
N LYS A 386 8.57 -6.29 -10.67
CA LYS A 386 9.33 -6.78 -11.83
C LYS A 386 8.57 -6.47 -13.10
N TYR A 387 9.20 -5.72 -14.01
CA TYR A 387 8.68 -5.47 -15.34
C TYR A 387 9.72 -5.90 -16.39
N GLY A 388 9.35 -6.84 -17.24
CA GLY A 388 10.31 -7.48 -18.14
C GLY A 388 11.45 -8.18 -17.39
N THR A 389 12.68 -7.70 -17.55
CA THR A 389 13.88 -8.19 -16.85
C THR A 389 14.28 -7.33 -15.65
N ASP A 390 13.68 -6.15 -15.51
CA ASP A 390 14.06 -5.13 -14.56
C ASP A 390 13.24 -5.19 -13.28
N TYR A 391 13.85 -4.79 -12.17
CA TYR A 391 13.24 -4.73 -10.86
C TYR A 391 13.23 -3.29 -10.35
N PHE A 392 12.10 -2.87 -9.81
CA PHE A 392 11.86 -1.54 -9.29
C PHE A 392 11.42 -1.63 -7.83
N ILE A 393 12.11 -0.93 -6.96
CA ILE A 393 11.72 -0.72 -5.57
C ILE A 393 10.72 0.43 -5.59
N CYS A 394 9.46 0.10 -5.34
CA CYS A 394 8.37 1.06 -5.41
C CYS A 394 7.71 1.24 -4.03
N ARG A 395 7.20 2.43 -3.80
CA ARG A 395 6.40 2.78 -2.64
C ARG A 395 4.94 2.96 -3.06
N MET A 396 3.99 2.34 -2.37
CA MET A 396 2.58 2.65 -2.59
C MET A 396 2.31 4.09 -2.16
N SER A 397 1.79 4.89 -3.08
CA SER A 397 1.46 6.29 -2.82
C SER A 397 0.41 6.43 -1.72
N GLU A 398 0.47 7.50 -0.97
CA GLU A 398 -0.49 7.77 0.08
C GLU A 398 -1.86 8.18 -0.48
N GLU A 399 -2.91 7.92 0.28
CA GLU A 399 -4.24 8.40 -0.05
C GLU A 399 -4.28 9.92 0.08
N THR A 400 -4.64 10.61 -0.99
CA THR A 400 -4.80 12.06 -0.96
C THR A 400 -5.98 12.42 -0.06
N SER A 401 -5.73 13.20 0.99
CA SER A 401 -6.76 13.68 1.91
C SER A 401 -7.30 15.01 1.43
N PHE A 402 -8.56 15.04 1.02
CA PHE A 402 -9.22 16.26 0.57
C PHE A 402 -9.93 16.94 1.75
N PRO A 403 -9.78 18.28 1.91
CA PRO A 403 -10.47 19.04 2.92
C PRO A 403 -11.94 19.25 2.54
N LEU A 404 -12.76 19.58 3.53
CA LEU A 404 -14.16 19.98 3.28
C LEU A 404 -14.24 21.43 2.80
N PHE A 405 -15.24 21.74 1.98
CA PHE A 405 -15.49 23.14 1.54
C PHE A 405 -15.67 24.09 2.73
N SER A 406 -16.27 23.62 3.81
CA SER A 406 -16.46 24.39 5.06
C SER A 406 -15.16 24.91 5.68
N ASP A 407 -14.02 24.26 5.38
CA ASP A 407 -12.70 24.67 5.90
C ASP A 407 -12.19 25.96 5.22
N PHE A 408 -12.81 26.37 4.12
CA PHE A 408 -12.49 27.58 3.35
C PHE A 408 -13.48 28.74 3.59
N TYR A 409 -14.47 28.56 4.46
CA TYR A 409 -15.51 29.55 4.64
C TYR A 409 -15.02 30.81 5.36
N THR A 410 -14.98 31.94 4.64
CA THR A 410 -14.60 33.27 5.15
C THR A 410 -15.78 34.25 5.18
N GLY A 411 -16.88 33.92 4.52
CA GLY A 411 -18.08 34.76 4.38
C GLY A 411 -18.22 35.42 3.00
N ASP A 412 -17.23 35.24 2.11
CA ASP A 412 -17.31 35.65 0.69
C ASP A 412 -17.41 34.36 -0.16
N GLU A 413 -18.61 34.04 -0.61
CA GLU A 413 -18.90 32.76 -1.29
C GLU A 413 -18.08 32.56 -2.56
N ASP A 414 -17.85 33.62 -3.35
CA ASP A 414 -17.11 33.51 -4.61
C ASP A 414 -15.61 33.34 -4.36
N ALA A 415 -15.06 34.07 -3.38
CA ALA A 415 -13.67 33.91 -2.97
C ALA A 415 -13.41 32.54 -2.33
N ASP A 416 -14.34 32.07 -1.50
CA ASP A 416 -14.25 30.77 -0.85
C ASP A 416 -14.30 29.61 -1.86
N LYS A 417 -15.21 29.67 -2.85
CA LYS A 417 -15.27 28.71 -3.95
C LYS A 417 -13.99 28.69 -4.78
N LEU A 418 -13.46 29.85 -5.12
CA LEU A 418 -12.22 29.95 -5.88
C LEU A 418 -11.04 29.37 -5.11
N ALA A 419 -10.91 29.70 -3.81
CA ALA A 419 -9.86 29.17 -2.95
C ALA A 419 -9.93 27.64 -2.85
N TYR A 420 -11.13 27.09 -2.67
CA TYR A 420 -11.35 25.66 -2.63
C TYR A 420 -10.97 24.96 -3.95
N VAL A 421 -11.43 25.49 -5.08
CA VAL A 421 -11.13 24.95 -6.42
C VAL A 421 -9.62 24.87 -6.66
N ILE A 422 -8.91 25.96 -6.37
CA ILE A 422 -7.44 26.01 -6.55
C ILE A 422 -6.77 24.97 -5.65
N TYR A 423 -7.15 24.91 -4.37
CA TYR A 423 -6.56 23.96 -3.44
C TYR A 423 -6.79 22.49 -3.84
N ILE A 424 -8.02 22.16 -4.27
CA ILE A 424 -8.33 20.80 -4.75
C ILE A 424 -7.53 20.49 -6.03
N SER A 425 -7.35 21.44 -6.92
CA SER A 425 -6.54 21.25 -8.13
C SER A 425 -5.07 20.94 -7.79
N GLU A 426 -4.50 21.63 -6.80
CA GLU A 426 -3.15 21.35 -6.32
C GLU A 426 -3.05 19.94 -5.66
N LEU A 427 -4.06 19.55 -4.89
CA LEU A 427 -4.10 18.20 -4.30
C LEU A 427 -4.21 17.10 -5.37
N LEU A 428 -4.97 17.32 -6.44
CA LEU A 428 -5.07 16.36 -7.54
C LEU A 428 -3.72 16.12 -8.23
N LYS A 429 -2.81 17.12 -8.24
CA LYS A 429 -1.44 16.94 -8.76
C LYS A 429 -0.62 15.95 -7.93
N THR A 430 -0.99 15.72 -6.67
CA THR A 430 -0.30 14.75 -5.78
C THR A 430 -0.87 13.34 -5.86
N ALA A 431 -2.10 13.19 -6.36
CA ALA A 431 -2.75 11.88 -6.46
C ALA A 431 -2.07 11.01 -7.51
N ASN A 432 -1.68 9.80 -7.12
CA ASN A 432 -1.03 8.84 -7.99
C ASN A 432 -1.79 7.51 -8.03
N HIS A 433 -2.29 7.15 -9.21
CA HIS A 433 -2.98 5.90 -9.49
C HIS A 433 -2.32 5.16 -10.68
N LEU A 434 -0.97 5.20 -10.73
CA LEU A 434 -0.15 4.52 -11.72
C LEU A 434 0.86 3.62 -11.02
N ASP A 435 1.15 2.45 -11.60
CA ASP A 435 2.20 1.56 -11.12
C ASP A 435 3.53 1.85 -11.81
N ILE A 436 4.64 1.64 -11.10
CA ILE A 436 6.02 2.00 -11.49
C ILE A 436 6.03 3.45 -12.00
N SER A 437 5.37 4.32 -11.28
CA SER A 437 5.19 5.70 -11.70
C SER A 437 6.33 6.59 -11.25
N THR A 438 6.68 7.55 -12.08
CA THR A 438 7.66 8.59 -11.76
C THR A 438 6.97 9.95 -11.78
N LYS A 439 7.18 10.74 -10.73
CA LYS A 439 6.75 12.14 -10.68
C LYS A 439 7.79 13.01 -11.36
N VAL A 440 7.35 13.86 -12.27
CA VAL A 440 8.16 14.89 -12.91
C VAL A 440 7.60 16.25 -12.54
N GLU A 441 8.41 17.04 -11.91
CA GLU A 441 8.09 18.44 -11.57
C GLU A 441 9.37 19.29 -11.64
N LYS A 442 9.21 20.58 -11.95
CA LYS A 442 10.30 21.55 -11.92
C LYS A 442 9.95 22.63 -10.90
N ASN A 443 10.13 22.28 -9.63
CA ASN A 443 9.93 23.16 -8.49
C ASN A 443 11.29 23.67 -7.99
N TYR A 444 11.41 24.96 -7.80
CA TYR A 444 12.64 25.62 -7.39
C TYR A 444 12.41 26.40 -6.09
N THR A 445 13.38 26.36 -5.21
CA THR A 445 13.41 27.09 -3.93
C THR A 445 14.37 28.29 -3.95
N THR A 446 14.92 28.61 -5.12
CA THR A 446 15.73 29.80 -5.34
C THR A 446 14.84 31.02 -5.43
N THR A 447 15.35 32.18 -4.98
CA THR A 447 14.60 33.41 -5.04
C THR A 447 14.64 33.98 -6.47
N ILE A 448 13.45 34.28 -7.03
CA ILE A 448 13.33 35.01 -8.30
C ILE A 448 12.72 36.38 -8.06
N THR A 449 13.15 37.35 -8.86
CA THR A 449 12.68 38.72 -8.81
C THR A 449 12.27 39.18 -10.19
N TYR A 450 11.05 39.72 -10.30
CA TYR A 450 10.53 40.33 -11.52
C TYR A 450 10.79 41.83 -11.54
N VAL A 451 11.23 42.34 -12.68
CA VAL A 451 11.43 43.76 -12.95
C VAL A 451 10.71 44.12 -14.23
N GLY A 452 9.67 44.90 -14.10
CA GLY A 452 8.81 45.34 -15.23
C GLY A 452 7.45 45.84 -14.76
N ASP A 453 6.60 46.19 -15.72
CA ASP A 453 5.19 46.52 -15.45
C ASP A 453 4.41 45.25 -15.17
N THR A 454 3.53 45.29 -14.17
CA THR A 454 2.75 44.11 -13.71
C THR A 454 1.42 43.94 -14.46
N ALA A 455 1.11 44.80 -15.42
CA ALA A 455 -0.10 44.64 -16.22
C ALA A 455 -0.03 43.41 -17.14
N VAL A 456 -1.17 42.77 -17.41
CA VAL A 456 -1.25 41.67 -18.38
C VAL A 456 -0.70 42.11 -19.73
N ASP A 457 0.02 41.22 -20.40
CA ASP A 457 0.72 41.42 -21.67
C ASP A 457 1.93 42.38 -21.62
N SER A 458 2.31 42.90 -20.45
CA SER A 458 3.56 43.66 -20.27
C SER A 458 4.78 42.72 -20.34
N GLU A 459 5.87 43.28 -20.84
CA GLU A 459 7.17 42.57 -20.88
C GLU A 459 8.07 43.06 -19.74
N GLY A 460 8.94 42.17 -19.27
CA GLY A 460 9.90 42.46 -18.21
C GLY A 460 10.97 41.37 -18.10
N VAL A 461 11.74 41.44 -17.04
CA VAL A 461 12.84 40.49 -16.81
C VAL A 461 12.63 39.78 -15.47
N ILE A 462 12.86 38.47 -15.44
CA ILE A 462 12.98 37.70 -14.21
C ILE A 462 14.44 37.32 -14.03
N THR A 463 14.98 37.62 -12.82
CA THR A 463 16.29 37.19 -12.38
C THR A 463 16.15 36.17 -11.24
N SER A 464 16.95 35.11 -11.26
CA SER A 464 17.05 34.08 -10.21
C SER A 464 18.33 34.22 -9.41
N THR A 465 18.31 33.82 -8.14
CA THR A 465 19.54 33.66 -7.34
C THR A 465 20.29 32.36 -7.67
N GLY A 466 19.73 31.51 -8.53
CA GLY A 466 20.31 30.26 -9.04
C GLY A 466 20.52 30.28 -10.55
N THR A 467 20.83 29.14 -11.14
CA THR A 467 21.17 28.98 -12.56
C THR A 467 20.20 27.97 -13.23
N GLU A 468 18.90 28.20 -13.11
CA GLU A 468 17.86 27.24 -13.50
C GLU A 468 17.39 27.40 -14.93
N PHE A 469 17.62 28.56 -15.57
CA PHE A 469 17.12 28.82 -16.90
C PHE A 469 17.99 28.24 -18.00
N LEU A 470 17.34 27.76 -19.03
CA LEU A 470 17.97 27.22 -20.24
C LEU A 470 17.34 27.87 -21.47
N VAL A 471 18.08 27.98 -22.57
CA VAL A 471 17.56 28.48 -23.83
C VAL A 471 16.32 27.72 -24.33
N GLY A 472 16.21 26.44 -24.00
CA GLY A 472 15.05 25.60 -24.31
C GLY A 472 13.81 25.90 -23.47
N ASN A 473 13.87 26.82 -22.51
CA ASN A 473 12.71 27.23 -21.71
C ASN A 473 11.90 28.35 -22.36
N ILE A 474 12.32 28.87 -23.52
CA ILE A 474 11.51 29.87 -24.27
C ILE A 474 10.17 29.22 -24.63
N GLY A 475 9.06 29.89 -24.28
CA GLY A 475 7.69 29.41 -24.40
C GLY A 475 7.14 28.71 -23.16
N ASN A 476 8.01 28.32 -22.22
CA ASN A 476 7.57 27.76 -20.94
C ASN A 476 7.03 28.89 -20.04
N ARG A 477 6.27 28.48 -19.00
CA ARG A 477 5.66 29.41 -18.05
C ARG A 477 6.33 29.29 -16.68
N ILE A 478 6.51 30.43 -16.03
CA ILE A 478 6.93 30.54 -14.63
C ILE A 478 5.68 30.84 -13.82
N TYR A 479 5.45 30.02 -12.79
CA TYR A 479 4.35 30.17 -11.85
C TYR A 479 4.91 30.52 -10.48
N TYR A 480 4.47 31.65 -9.92
CA TYR A 480 4.77 32.01 -8.56
C TYR A 480 3.86 31.29 -7.58
N LYS A 481 4.41 30.82 -6.49
CA LYS A 481 3.72 30.08 -5.45
C LYS A 481 3.63 30.91 -4.16
N THR A 482 2.45 31.04 -3.60
CA THR A 482 2.30 31.61 -2.26
C THR A 482 2.53 30.52 -1.20
N ALA A 483 2.75 30.92 0.07
CA ALA A 483 2.83 30.00 1.21
C ALA A 483 1.58 29.12 1.40
N THR A 484 0.45 29.50 0.79
CA THR A 484 -0.80 28.72 0.77
C THR A 484 -0.94 27.85 -0.50
N GLY A 485 0.10 27.73 -1.34
CA GLY A 485 0.09 26.97 -2.58
C GLY A 485 -0.62 27.66 -3.75
N ARG A 486 -1.12 28.89 -3.59
CA ARG A 486 -1.80 29.63 -4.66
C ARG A 486 -0.80 30.16 -5.68
N GLU A 487 -1.18 30.10 -6.96
CA GLU A 487 -0.50 30.85 -8.00
C GLU A 487 -0.67 32.35 -7.77
N ALA A 488 0.44 33.05 -7.64
CA ALA A 488 0.47 34.47 -7.31
C ALA A 488 0.99 35.33 -8.44
N GLY A 489 1.25 34.76 -9.60
CA GLY A 489 1.71 35.38 -10.82
C GLY A 489 2.09 34.34 -11.84
N ILE A 490 1.80 34.57 -13.12
CA ILE A 490 2.16 33.70 -14.23
C ILE A 490 2.86 34.51 -15.30
N PHE A 491 4.00 34.03 -15.76
CA PHE A 491 4.82 34.65 -16.78
C PHE A 491 5.15 33.63 -17.88
N GLU A 492 5.17 34.06 -19.12
CA GLU A 492 5.69 33.31 -20.25
C GLU A 492 7.11 33.80 -20.58
N ILE A 493 8.05 32.85 -20.70
CA ILE A 493 9.42 33.16 -21.10
C ILE A 493 9.42 33.43 -22.59
N ILE A 494 9.75 34.67 -22.97
CA ILE A 494 9.81 35.12 -24.36
C ILE A 494 11.25 35.23 -24.89
N GLY A 495 12.24 35.34 -24.00
CA GLY A 495 13.65 35.42 -24.34
C GLY A 495 14.55 34.83 -23.26
N PHE A 496 15.74 34.40 -23.64
CA PHE A 496 16.78 33.84 -22.76
C PHE A 496 18.00 34.77 -22.81
N THR A 497 18.35 35.34 -21.67
CA THR A 497 19.53 36.21 -21.52
C THR A 497 20.71 35.45 -20.98
N ASP A 498 20.53 34.76 -19.82
CA ASP A 498 21.56 33.92 -19.19
C ASP A 498 20.87 32.84 -18.32
N THR A 499 21.65 31.98 -17.68
CA THR A 499 21.17 30.90 -16.80
C THR A 499 20.43 31.38 -15.57
N ASP A 500 20.62 32.63 -15.18
CA ASP A 500 19.98 33.29 -14.04
C ASP A 500 19.00 34.41 -14.48
N GLU A 501 18.86 34.67 -15.80
CA GLU A 501 18.04 35.77 -16.30
C GLU A 501 17.27 35.41 -17.59
N VAL A 502 15.97 35.71 -17.59
CA VAL A 502 15.08 35.50 -18.74
C VAL A 502 14.17 36.71 -18.95
N GLU A 503 13.87 37.00 -20.23
CA GLU A 503 12.83 37.96 -20.63
C GLU A 503 11.47 37.26 -20.57
N VAL A 504 10.49 37.93 -19.96
CA VAL A 504 9.16 37.34 -19.75
C VAL A 504 8.04 38.30 -20.11
N LYS A 505 6.90 37.70 -20.42
CA LYS A 505 5.62 38.40 -20.64
C LYS A 505 4.66 38.03 -19.50
N VAL A 506 4.00 38.99 -18.90
CA VAL A 506 3.01 38.79 -17.84
C VAL A 506 1.73 38.19 -18.41
N LEU A 507 1.37 36.99 -18.01
CA LEU A 507 0.09 36.36 -18.33
C LEU A 507 -0.95 36.57 -17.22
N TYR A 508 -0.51 36.57 -15.97
CA TYR A 508 -1.31 36.87 -14.79
C TYR A 508 -0.52 37.79 -13.86
N PRO A 509 -1.09 38.92 -13.41
CA PRO A 509 -0.40 39.91 -12.61
C PRO A 509 0.18 39.32 -11.32
N PRO A 510 1.48 39.53 -11.01
CA PRO A 510 2.08 39.04 -9.78
C PRO A 510 1.57 39.87 -8.59
N THR A 511 1.33 39.17 -7.47
CA THR A 511 0.95 39.83 -6.21
C THR A 511 2.16 40.32 -5.40
N SER A 512 3.36 39.89 -5.78
CA SER A 512 4.66 40.38 -5.29
C SER A 512 5.65 40.36 -6.45
N LEU A 513 6.75 41.08 -6.30
CA LEU A 513 7.81 41.11 -7.31
C LEU A 513 8.93 40.09 -7.01
N THR A 514 8.94 39.50 -5.80
CA THR A 514 9.97 38.55 -5.37
C THR A 514 9.30 37.33 -4.74
N TYR A 515 9.72 36.14 -5.16
CA TYR A 515 9.24 34.85 -4.65
C TYR A 515 10.37 33.88 -4.42
N ALA A 516 10.28 33.11 -3.32
CA ALA A 516 11.26 32.08 -2.97
C ALA A 516 10.88 30.68 -3.47
N ASP A 517 9.59 30.45 -3.77
CA ASP A 517 9.08 29.19 -4.32
C ASP A 517 8.37 29.44 -5.64
N TRP A 518 8.78 28.71 -6.68
CA TRP A 518 8.20 28.85 -8.01
C TRP A 518 8.34 27.58 -8.83
N TYR A 519 7.48 27.43 -9.84
CA TYR A 519 7.51 26.33 -10.78
C TYR A 519 7.86 26.82 -12.18
N LEU A 520 8.58 25.98 -12.91
CA LEU A 520 8.75 26.11 -14.34
C LEU A 520 7.90 25.05 -15.04
N SER A 521 7.03 25.46 -15.96
CA SER A 521 6.29 24.50 -16.79
C SER A 521 7.20 23.77 -17.77
N PHE A 522 6.72 22.65 -18.25
CA PHE A 522 7.38 21.86 -19.27
C PHE A 522 6.33 21.17 -20.15
N ASN A 523 6.69 20.87 -21.38
CA ASN A 523 5.86 20.14 -22.35
C ASN A 523 6.49 18.81 -22.79
N THR A 524 7.65 18.49 -22.25
CA THR A 524 8.37 17.27 -22.57
C THR A 524 8.86 16.63 -21.29
N LEU A 525 8.46 15.36 -21.09
CA LEU A 525 8.96 14.51 -20.02
C LEU A 525 10.26 13.87 -20.49
N SER A 526 11.25 13.80 -19.62
CA SER A 526 12.57 13.19 -19.90
C SER A 526 13.00 12.26 -18.78
N GLY A 527 14.07 11.52 -18.98
CA GLY A 527 14.59 10.57 -17.97
C GLY A 527 13.92 9.22 -17.96
N LEU A 528 13.16 8.87 -19.02
CA LEU A 528 12.41 7.60 -19.14
C LEU A 528 13.24 6.48 -19.82
N THR A 529 14.53 6.40 -19.50
CA THR A 529 15.48 5.48 -20.15
C THR A 529 15.12 4.01 -20.00
N ASP A 530 14.47 3.64 -18.90
CA ASP A 530 14.09 2.26 -18.60
C ASP A 530 12.81 1.80 -19.34
N PHE A 531 12.12 2.73 -20.01
CA PHE A 531 10.80 2.51 -20.61
C PHE A 531 10.76 2.85 -22.11
N ILE A 532 11.92 2.92 -22.78
CA ILE A 532 11.97 3.24 -24.21
C ILE A 532 11.16 2.23 -25.03
N GLY A 533 10.20 2.72 -25.81
CA GLY A 533 9.31 1.92 -26.64
C GLY A 533 8.04 1.43 -25.94
N GLU A 534 7.93 1.58 -24.62
CA GLU A 534 6.75 1.21 -23.85
C GLU A 534 5.64 2.26 -23.95
N GLU A 535 4.39 1.81 -23.86
CA GLU A 535 3.22 2.68 -23.72
C GLU A 535 2.98 2.99 -22.25
N MET A 536 3.10 4.25 -21.87
CA MET A 536 2.87 4.73 -20.50
C MET A 536 1.74 5.73 -20.46
N THR A 537 0.98 5.72 -19.39
CA THR A 537 -0.07 6.70 -19.12
C THR A 537 0.52 7.91 -18.42
N VAL A 538 0.07 9.10 -18.83
CA VAL A 538 0.47 10.37 -18.24
C VAL A 538 -0.73 11.03 -17.56
N VAL A 539 -0.56 11.40 -16.31
CA VAL A 539 -1.48 12.26 -15.53
C VAL A 539 -0.74 13.55 -15.26
N ALA A 540 -1.19 14.64 -15.85
CA ALA A 540 -0.52 15.94 -15.73
C ALA A 540 -1.47 17.00 -15.18
N ASP A 541 -0.99 17.78 -14.21
CA ASP A 541 -1.75 18.80 -13.48
C ASP A 541 -3.12 18.29 -12.98
N GLY A 542 -3.15 17.03 -12.48
CA GLY A 542 -4.35 16.37 -11.98
C GLY A 542 -5.33 15.88 -13.04
N GLY A 543 -4.99 15.93 -14.32
CA GLY A 543 -5.79 15.47 -15.46
C GLY A 543 -5.15 14.26 -16.17
N ASP A 544 -5.97 13.29 -16.55
CA ASP A 544 -5.52 12.12 -17.36
C ASP A 544 -5.33 12.56 -18.81
N MET A 545 -4.08 12.50 -19.29
CA MET A 545 -3.72 12.84 -20.67
C MET A 545 -3.73 11.64 -21.63
N GLY A 546 -3.98 10.43 -21.10
CA GLY A 546 -3.99 9.20 -21.90
C GLY A 546 -2.62 8.55 -22.01
N GLN A 547 -2.47 7.68 -23.02
CA GLN A 547 -1.28 6.87 -23.25
C GLN A 547 -0.34 7.53 -24.26
N PHE A 548 0.95 7.41 -24.00
CA PHE A 548 2.03 7.91 -24.82
C PHE A 548 3.13 6.85 -24.95
N THR A 549 3.72 6.72 -26.12
CA THR A 549 4.89 5.88 -26.32
C THR A 549 6.17 6.63 -25.98
N VAL A 550 7.02 6.05 -25.15
CA VAL A 550 8.33 6.62 -24.83
C VAL A 550 9.24 6.55 -26.06
N THR A 551 9.76 7.69 -26.50
CA THR A 551 10.60 7.79 -27.69
C THR A 551 11.98 7.15 -27.46
N ALA A 552 12.74 6.92 -28.55
CA ALA A 552 14.14 6.49 -28.48
C ALA A 552 15.07 7.46 -27.71
N GLY A 553 14.65 8.72 -27.57
CA GLY A 553 15.33 9.72 -26.74
C GLY A 553 14.95 9.69 -25.27
N ALA A 554 14.24 8.66 -24.82
CA ALA A 554 13.71 8.52 -23.45
C ALA A 554 12.81 9.69 -23.03
N THR A 555 11.97 10.18 -23.96
CA THR A 555 11.11 11.34 -23.75
C THR A 555 9.68 11.09 -24.21
N ILE A 556 8.74 11.87 -23.64
CA ILE A 556 7.34 11.99 -24.08
C ILE A 556 7.04 13.47 -24.30
N ALA A 557 6.54 13.83 -25.49
CA ALA A 557 6.05 15.18 -25.78
C ALA A 557 4.54 15.28 -25.46
N LEU A 558 4.16 16.21 -24.60
CA LEU A 558 2.77 16.33 -24.08
C LEU A 558 1.85 17.17 -24.95
N GLY A 559 2.39 18.03 -25.81
CA GLY A 559 1.61 18.95 -26.66
C GLY A 559 0.98 20.14 -25.93
N LYS A 560 1.14 20.24 -24.60
CA LYS A 560 0.77 21.40 -23.77
C LYS A 560 1.77 21.58 -22.63
N GLU A 561 1.82 22.79 -22.09
CA GLU A 561 2.60 23.13 -20.91
C GLU A 561 1.91 22.57 -19.64
N VAL A 562 2.70 21.93 -18.76
CA VAL A 562 2.26 21.39 -17.48
C VAL A 562 3.27 21.70 -16.38
N THR A 563 2.84 21.69 -15.12
CA THR A 563 3.70 21.98 -13.97
C THR A 563 4.13 20.70 -13.23
N VAL A 564 3.27 19.70 -13.19
CA VAL A 564 3.51 18.41 -12.56
C VAL A 564 2.95 17.31 -13.44
N ALA A 565 3.71 16.24 -13.63
CA ALA A 565 3.23 15.05 -14.33
C ALA A 565 3.64 13.77 -13.61
N TRP A 566 2.71 12.81 -13.55
CA TRP A 566 2.97 11.42 -13.21
C TRP A 566 2.99 10.59 -14.48
N VAL A 567 4.00 9.75 -14.64
CA VAL A 567 4.17 8.84 -15.77
C VAL A 567 4.31 7.43 -15.24
N GLY A 568 3.49 6.49 -15.71
CA GLY A 568 3.53 5.12 -15.22
C GLY A 568 2.59 4.19 -15.98
N PHE A 569 2.44 2.98 -15.47
CA PHE A 569 1.52 1.99 -16.03
C PHE A 569 0.15 2.09 -15.39
N ASN A 570 -0.87 2.26 -16.22
CA ASN A 570 -2.27 2.28 -15.78
C ASN A 570 -2.74 0.87 -15.42
N TYR A 571 -3.70 0.78 -14.52
CA TYR A 571 -4.46 -0.43 -14.21
C TYR A 571 -5.95 -0.10 -14.13
N GLU A 572 -6.79 -1.08 -14.43
CA GLU A 572 -8.23 -0.93 -14.42
C GLU A 572 -8.83 -1.29 -13.06
N GLY A 573 -9.67 -0.41 -12.51
CA GLY A 573 -10.52 -0.72 -11.38
C GLY A 573 -11.88 -1.24 -11.83
N LEU A 574 -12.37 -2.31 -11.20
CA LEU A 574 -13.67 -2.93 -11.53
C LEU A 574 -14.35 -3.46 -10.27
N ILE A 575 -15.60 -3.02 -10.06
CA ILE A 575 -16.51 -3.62 -9.08
C ILE A 575 -17.72 -4.16 -9.88
N LYS A 576 -18.10 -5.43 -9.63
CA LYS A 576 -19.32 -6.02 -10.10
C LYS A 576 -20.14 -6.44 -8.89
N THR A 577 -21.29 -5.82 -8.69
CA THR A 577 -22.20 -6.18 -7.59
C THR A 577 -22.82 -7.57 -7.83
N PHE A 578 -23.42 -8.13 -6.80
CA PHE A 578 -24.38 -9.22 -6.99
C PHE A 578 -25.68 -8.70 -7.63
N GLY A 579 -26.58 -9.61 -7.97
CA GLY A 579 -27.80 -9.29 -8.70
C GLY A 579 -28.69 -8.27 -7.96
N LEU A 580 -29.32 -7.37 -8.72
CA LEU A 580 -30.25 -6.35 -8.22
C LEU A 580 -31.59 -6.99 -7.79
N GLY A 581 -31.53 -7.99 -6.91
CA GLY A 581 -32.69 -8.65 -6.34
C GLY A 581 -32.82 -8.38 -4.84
N PHE A 582 -34.03 -8.49 -4.31
CA PHE A 582 -34.27 -8.42 -2.87
C PHE A 582 -35.45 -9.33 -2.49
N ALA A 583 -35.51 -9.72 -1.23
CA ALA A 583 -36.65 -10.41 -0.66
C ALA A 583 -37.65 -9.37 -0.12
N MET A 584 -38.91 -9.48 -0.49
CA MET A 584 -39.98 -8.63 0.07
C MET A 584 -40.43 -9.16 1.43
N GLN A 585 -40.96 -8.29 2.26
CA GLN A 585 -41.49 -8.64 3.61
C GLN A 585 -42.63 -9.69 3.56
N ASN A 586 -43.32 -9.83 2.43
CA ASN A 586 -44.36 -10.82 2.21
C ASN A 586 -43.85 -12.19 1.69
N GLY A 587 -42.53 -12.40 1.69
CA GLY A 587 -41.90 -13.65 1.23
C GLY A 587 -41.75 -13.78 -0.29
N VAL A 588 -42.14 -12.77 -1.07
CA VAL A 588 -41.92 -12.73 -2.51
C VAL A 588 -40.46 -12.43 -2.80
N ASN A 589 -39.82 -13.27 -3.62
CA ASN A 589 -38.45 -13.12 -4.07
C ASN A 589 -38.42 -12.58 -5.51
N THR A 590 -37.69 -11.47 -5.70
CA THR A 590 -37.58 -10.83 -7.03
C THR A 590 -36.52 -11.46 -7.93
N GLN A 591 -35.85 -12.55 -7.52
CA GLN A 591 -34.81 -13.22 -8.33
C GLN A 591 -35.28 -13.64 -9.71
N ILE A 592 -36.48 -14.26 -9.77
CA ILE A 592 -37.04 -14.79 -11.02
C ILE A 592 -37.70 -13.72 -11.91
N THR A 593 -37.81 -12.50 -11.40
CA THR A 593 -38.49 -11.40 -12.10
C THR A 593 -37.52 -10.67 -13.01
N ASN A 594 -37.95 -10.38 -14.25
CA ASN A 594 -37.14 -9.54 -15.13
C ASN A 594 -37.00 -8.12 -14.57
N LYS A 595 -35.78 -7.59 -14.62
CA LYS A 595 -35.41 -6.30 -14.08
C LYS A 595 -34.85 -5.40 -15.18
N SER A 596 -35.21 -4.14 -15.16
CA SER A 596 -34.63 -3.11 -16.00
C SER A 596 -34.15 -1.98 -15.11
N LEU A 597 -32.91 -1.61 -15.24
CA LEU A 597 -32.34 -0.46 -14.53
C LEU A 597 -32.73 0.80 -15.30
N TYR A 598 -33.42 1.71 -14.62
CA TYR A 598 -33.87 2.97 -15.21
C TYR A 598 -32.83 4.07 -15.04
N ARG A 599 -32.42 4.32 -13.80
CA ARG A 599 -31.37 5.30 -13.49
C ARG A 599 -30.65 4.96 -12.18
N SER A 600 -29.43 5.50 -12.06
CA SER A 600 -28.63 5.43 -10.85
C SER A 600 -28.15 6.82 -10.43
N HIS A 601 -28.08 7.01 -9.11
CA HIS A 601 -27.40 8.13 -8.47
C HIS A 601 -26.27 7.58 -7.64
N LEU A 602 -25.06 8.13 -7.76
CA LEU A 602 -23.92 7.74 -6.98
C LEU A 602 -23.61 8.80 -5.93
N ARG A 603 -23.36 8.36 -4.71
CA ARG A 603 -22.74 9.21 -3.71
C ARG A 603 -21.25 8.92 -3.72
N MET A 604 -20.46 9.95 -3.98
CA MET A 604 -19.02 9.86 -4.19
C MET A 604 -18.30 10.88 -3.30
N ILE A 605 -17.03 10.61 -3.01
CA ILE A 605 -16.16 11.51 -2.27
C ILE A 605 -14.95 11.78 -3.16
N PHE A 606 -14.71 13.04 -3.50
CA PHE A 606 -13.55 13.52 -4.27
C PHE A 606 -13.17 12.62 -5.45
N SER A 607 -14.15 12.28 -6.28
CA SER A 607 -13.97 11.32 -7.37
C SER A 607 -13.95 12.01 -8.73
N ALA A 608 -12.98 11.64 -9.55
CA ALA A 608 -12.84 12.13 -10.92
C ALA A 608 -12.83 10.96 -11.91
N GLY A 609 -13.50 11.13 -13.04
CA GLY A 609 -13.65 10.07 -14.03
C GLY A 609 -14.60 8.96 -13.58
N GLY A 610 -14.32 7.73 -14.02
CA GLY A 610 -15.14 6.56 -13.72
C GLY A 610 -16.30 6.36 -14.67
N GLN A 611 -16.79 5.15 -14.66
CA GLN A 611 -17.92 4.68 -15.48
C GLN A 611 -18.83 3.77 -14.64
N ILE A 612 -20.11 3.74 -14.97
CA ILE A 612 -21.10 2.85 -14.39
C ILE A 612 -21.93 2.23 -15.50
N GLY A 613 -22.34 0.98 -15.34
CA GLY A 613 -23.17 0.29 -16.35
C GLY A 613 -23.77 -1.00 -15.82
N THR A 614 -24.57 -1.64 -16.67
CA THR A 614 -25.20 -2.94 -16.40
C THR A 614 -24.43 -4.11 -17.03
N SER A 615 -23.41 -3.79 -17.82
CA SER A 615 -22.49 -4.74 -18.45
C SER A 615 -21.13 -4.08 -18.60
N PRO A 616 -20.02 -4.84 -18.57
CA PRO A 616 -18.68 -4.29 -18.78
C PRO A 616 -18.48 -3.67 -20.18
N TYR A 617 -19.40 -3.95 -21.10
CA TYR A 617 -19.40 -3.40 -22.47
C TYR A 617 -20.39 -2.25 -22.69
N ARG A 618 -21.30 -2.03 -21.74
CA ARG A 618 -22.32 -0.96 -21.80
C ARG A 618 -22.15 -0.05 -20.58
N MET A 619 -21.05 0.69 -20.58
CA MET A 619 -20.67 1.61 -19.53
C MET A 619 -20.98 3.05 -19.93
N GLN A 620 -21.43 3.85 -18.98
CA GLN A 620 -21.64 5.28 -19.14
C GLN A 620 -20.67 6.05 -18.25
N PRO A 621 -20.07 7.14 -18.75
CA PRO A 621 -19.16 7.94 -17.95
C PRO A 621 -19.94 8.62 -16.81
N ILE A 622 -19.32 8.66 -15.64
CA ILE A 622 -19.74 9.49 -14.53
C ILE A 622 -19.22 10.91 -14.85
N GLN A 623 -20.10 11.83 -15.14
CA GLN A 623 -19.72 13.19 -15.51
C GLN A 623 -19.13 13.92 -14.30
N ALA A 624 -17.89 14.39 -14.44
CA ALA A 624 -17.33 15.37 -13.53
C ALA A 624 -17.69 16.76 -14.02
N PHE A 625 -18.23 17.63 -13.16
CA PHE A 625 -18.44 19.03 -13.53
C PHE A 625 -17.11 19.74 -13.72
N SER A 626 -16.93 20.37 -14.88
CA SER A 626 -15.88 21.37 -15.06
C SER A 626 -16.39 22.71 -14.51
N PRO A 627 -15.65 23.39 -13.61
CA PRO A 627 -16.06 24.70 -13.12
C PRO A 627 -16.17 25.66 -14.30
N GLN A 628 -17.29 26.35 -14.39
CA GLN A 628 -17.45 27.40 -15.44
C GLN A 628 -16.39 28.48 -15.26
N GLY A 629 -15.58 28.70 -16.29
CA GLY A 629 -14.59 29.79 -16.34
C GLY A 629 -13.14 29.42 -16.02
N TYR A 630 -12.83 28.17 -15.68
CA TYR A 630 -11.46 27.72 -15.36
C TYR A 630 -10.98 26.64 -16.34
N PHE A 631 -10.76 27.04 -17.60
CA PHE A 631 -10.44 26.10 -18.69
C PHE A 631 -9.07 25.45 -18.59
N ASP A 632 -8.15 26.00 -17.82
CA ASP A 632 -6.79 25.46 -17.64
C ASP A 632 -6.63 24.55 -16.40
N LEU A 633 -7.68 24.41 -15.58
CA LEU A 633 -7.68 23.54 -14.40
C LEU A 633 -8.29 22.17 -14.72
N PRO A 634 -7.84 21.10 -14.02
CA PRO A 634 -8.47 19.79 -14.14
C PRO A 634 -9.94 19.86 -13.70
N PRO A 635 -10.80 18.97 -14.21
CA PRO A 635 -12.19 18.90 -13.74
C PRO A 635 -12.22 18.64 -12.23
N LEU A 636 -13.02 19.41 -11.52
CA LEU A 636 -13.21 19.21 -10.08
C LEU A 636 -13.76 17.81 -9.82
N PRO A 637 -13.21 17.10 -8.81
CA PRO A 637 -13.76 15.83 -8.40
C PRO A 637 -15.17 16.01 -7.83
N ILE A 638 -16.01 15.02 -8.06
CA ILE A 638 -17.36 14.96 -7.50
C ILE A 638 -17.24 14.69 -6.00
N ASP A 639 -17.77 15.58 -5.18
CA ASP A 639 -17.97 15.38 -3.74
C ASP A 639 -19.47 15.56 -3.43
N GLY A 640 -20.16 14.44 -3.18
CA GLY A 640 -21.61 14.43 -2.99
C GLY A 640 -22.34 13.44 -3.90
N THR A 641 -23.57 13.78 -4.28
CA THR A 641 -24.40 12.93 -5.14
C THR A 641 -24.23 13.33 -6.60
N SER A 642 -23.94 12.35 -7.46
CA SER A 642 -23.82 12.57 -8.91
C SER A 642 -25.15 12.97 -9.54
N GLU A 643 -25.06 13.59 -10.72
CA GLU A 643 -26.23 13.69 -11.60
C GLU A 643 -26.79 12.31 -11.92
N PRO A 644 -28.11 12.20 -12.21
CA PRO A 644 -28.73 10.93 -12.51
C PRO A 644 -28.20 10.34 -13.82
N ILE A 645 -27.71 9.10 -13.74
CA ILE A 645 -27.24 8.35 -14.89
C ILE A 645 -28.38 7.46 -15.36
N THR A 646 -28.88 7.67 -16.58
CA THR A 646 -30.02 6.94 -17.14
C THR A 646 -29.57 5.81 -18.05
N TYR A 647 -30.30 4.70 -18.05
CA TYR A 647 -29.99 3.53 -18.84
C TYR A 647 -31.12 3.24 -19.85
N SER A 648 -30.74 2.87 -21.05
CA SER A 648 -31.64 2.29 -22.06
C SER A 648 -31.32 0.82 -22.21
N ASP A 649 -31.77 0.00 -21.23
CA ASP A 649 -31.30 -1.35 -21.09
C ASP A 649 -32.44 -2.36 -21.16
N GLU A 650 -32.15 -3.54 -21.71
CA GLU A 650 -33.14 -4.62 -21.82
C GLU A 650 -33.45 -5.21 -20.44
N SER A 651 -34.67 -5.74 -20.31
CA SER A 651 -35.13 -6.38 -19.09
C SER A 651 -34.60 -7.80 -19.01
N GLU A 652 -33.81 -8.10 -17.97
CA GLU A 652 -33.19 -9.41 -17.74
C GLU A 652 -33.42 -9.89 -16.30
N LYS A 653 -33.35 -11.22 -16.09
CA LYS A 653 -33.47 -11.81 -14.74
C LYS A 653 -32.25 -11.50 -13.87
N ASP A 654 -31.07 -11.70 -14.46
CA ASP A 654 -29.80 -11.50 -13.77
C ASP A 654 -29.22 -10.14 -14.16
N LYS A 655 -29.55 -9.13 -13.36
CA LYS A 655 -29.10 -7.75 -13.57
C LYS A 655 -28.08 -7.37 -12.52
N TYR A 656 -26.91 -6.94 -12.97
CA TYR A 656 -25.75 -6.53 -12.15
C TYR A 656 -25.46 -5.06 -12.37
N LEU A 657 -24.75 -4.47 -11.44
CA LEU A 657 -24.20 -3.13 -11.56
C LEU A 657 -22.67 -3.21 -11.60
N TYR A 658 -22.09 -2.51 -12.55
CA TYR A 658 -20.64 -2.43 -12.73
C TYR A 658 -20.19 -1.02 -12.50
N PHE A 659 -19.11 -0.87 -11.69
CA PHE A 659 -18.37 0.38 -11.55
C PHE A 659 -16.97 0.13 -12.10
N LYS A 660 -16.50 1.04 -12.94
CA LYS A 660 -15.24 0.89 -13.63
C LYS A 660 -14.45 2.20 -13.57
N GLN A 661 -13.17 2.11 -13.19
CA GLN A 661 -12.22 3.20 -13.33
C GLN A 661 -11.15 2.80 -14.32
N THR A 662 -11.06 3.54 -15.43
CA THR A 662 -10.07 3.32 -16.49
C THR A 662 -9.05 4.43 -16.58
N LYS A 663 -9.34 5.54 -15.89
CA LYS A 663 -8.44 6.68 -15.78
C LYS A 663 -7.65 6.62 -14.49
N SER A 664 -6.44 7.09 -14.52
CA SER A 664 -5.56 7.10 -13.34
C SER A 664 -5.87 8.29 -12.42
N LEU A 665 -7.16 8.41 -12.04
CA LEU A 665 -7.70 9.49 -11.22
C LEU A 665 -8.39 8.92 -9.97
N PRO A 666 -8.46 9.67 -8.86
CA PRO A 666 -9.08 9.20 -7.63
C PRO A 666 -10.56 8.88 -7.82
N MET A 667 -11.03 7.79 -7.21
CA MET A 667 -12.43 7.39 -7.18
C MET A 667 -12.77 6.73 -5.85
N GLN A 668 -13.76 7.30 -5.17
CA GLN A 668 -14.29 6.76 -3.92
C GLN A 668 -15.82 6.74 -3.96
N ILE A 669 -16.40 5.55 -3.91
CA ILE A 669 -17.84 5.32 -3.95
C ILE A 669 -18.32 5.02 -2.54
N THR A 670 -19.31 5.80 -2.07
CA THR A 670 -19.94 5.60 -0.76
C THR A 670 -21.26 4.83 -0.88
N ALA A 671 -22.05 5.18 -1.90
CA ALA A 671 -23.36 4.56 -2.14
C ALA A 671 -23.76 4.64 -3.61
N ALA A 672 -24.60 3.69 -4.03
CA ALA A 672 -25.31 3.72 -5.30
C ALA A 672 -26.80 3.50 -5.06
N MET A 673 -27.61 4.46 -5.48
CA MET A 673 -29.08 4.42 -5.38
C MET A 673 -29.64 4.17 -6.78
N ASN A 674 -30.32 3.05 -6.95
CA ASN A 674 -30.71 2.55 -8.26
C ASN A 674 -32.23 2.43 -8.37
N GLU A 675 -32.83 3.05 -9.38
CA GLU A 675 -34.24 2.87 -9.71
C GLU A 675 -34.38 1.69 -10.65
N VAL A 676 -34.99 0.62 -10.16
CA VAL A 676 -35.17 -0.64 -10.88
C VAL A 676 -36.64 -0.86 -11.16
N ASP A 677 -36.99 -1.12 -12.42
CA ASP A 677 -38.30 -1.54 -12.83
C ASP A 677 -38.39 -3.09 -12.89
N TYR A 678 -39.26 -3.64 -12.08
CA TYR A 678 -39.57 -5.08 -12.08
C TYR A 678 -40.76 -5.35 -13.02
N VAL A 679 -40.51 -6.16 -14.06
CA VAL A 679 -41.48 -6.46 -15.12
C VAL A 679 -42.10 -7.80 -14.80
N GLY A 680 -43.42 -7.81 -14.57
CA GLY A 680 -44.23 -9.00 -14.26
C GLY A 680 -45.20 -8.72 -13.09
N ASN A 681 -46.20 -9.60 -12.93
CA ASN A 681 -47.06 -9.57 -11.73
C ASN A 681 -46.23 -10.15 -10.55
N LEU A 682 -45.89 -9.29 -9.61
CA LEU A 682 -45.32 -9.67 -8.33
C LEU A 682 -46.34 -10.31 -7.42
#